data_abf83b9798f9a3975b0e5777544e9024
#
_entry.id   abf83b9798f9a3975b0e5777544e9024
#
_cell.length_a   1.000
_cell.length_b   1.000
_cell.length_c   1.000
_cell.angle_alpha   90.00
_cell.angle_beta   90.00
_cell.angle_gamma   90.00
#
_symmetry.space_group_name_H-M   'P 1'
#
loop_
_entity.id
_entity.type
_entity.pdbx_description
1 polymer ?
#
loop_
_entity_poly.entity_id
_entity_poly.type
_entity_poly.pdbx_seq_one_letter_code
_entity_poly.pdbx_strand_id
1 'polypeptide(L)'
;MNLKCRTGFNSNTKDKPKVYFTCHPDDFQFCFFKICDDLLRIRDCAIYYTEDMSLDIPEEDKELDILSNNLFVIPVTRKLLTTANRAMDSDYTYAVKAGMRILPIMMEAGIDSLYSASDKFGELQYLKAYNYDATEISYEEKLKKFLESVFLGEELKNRIRAEFDAYIFLSYRKKDRHYANELMRLIHNNSECRDIAIWFDEFLTPGESFKENIQSVLDSCQLFALLVTPHLLEKVVDENGQYTDNYVISTELPLARKNKAEKGVDIFAVEMEPTDREALAAMEIVDYINSSDQSFRTRLLDVVSRIVNSSNNTPVHNYLIGLAYLEGVDVEINRHRGMELILDAANSDCMEAIIKMADMCNDKDEKVEWFRKAVLVGEKEFRATRNYQTLTMMFDILFQLFDIQMHHKVWEGKDLFLRMVEFDAYMLENKLYQTPDDAKKLCAACANLFRHRAKHIVLIGDEAESKADFEDWLTAYEKLSMRDQNFAKGELALAYQHYIEFLEKENQTEISLGIANKLTQLALKEAVRYKVRLDEDYSERFYFDVPDEVRTYTFWLELLFLGYLHIAKACEKNRKYKLLCLRRMLELLEYLRRHAVTYSFCGDIANLYRMLGRLLEDEGKVTLSQKAYANVNLIEEGMPMRKKIIPKFDAELNATVDKMIQESV
;
A
#
# COMPACT_ATOMS: atom_id res chain seq x y z
N MET A 1 -6.63 20.21 -28.17
CA MET A 1 -6.21 19.69 -26.83
C MET A 1 -4.71 19.82 -26.66
N ASN A 2 -4.24 20.53 -25.63
CA ASN A 2 -2.81 20.75 -25.38
C ASN A 2 -2.31 19.84 -24.25
N LEU A 3 -2.87 18.62 -24.13
CA LEU A 3 -2.42 17.66 -23.14
C LEU A 3 -1.06 17.11 -23.54
N LYS A 4 -0.07 17.32 -22.70
CA LYS A 4 1.28 16.78 -22.84
C LYS A 4 1.46 15.56 -21.94
N CYS A 5 2.39 14.69 -22.32
CA CYS A 5 2.72 13.50 -21.56
C CYS A 5 4.22 13.47 -21.26
N ARG A 6 4.56 13.14 -20.01
CA ARG A 6 5.94 12.84 -19.58
C ARG A 6 6.00 11.40 -19.10
N THR A 7 6.98 10.66 -19.58
CA THR A 7 7.27 9.27 -19.18
C THR A 7 8.73 9.14 -18.73
N GLY A 8 9.08 7.98 -18.17
CA GLY A 8 10.46 7.62 -17.85
C GLY A 8 11.29 7.27 -19.10
N PHE A 9 12.25 6.37 -18.95
CA PHE A 9 13.20 5.98 -20.02
C PHE A 9 12.54 5.31 -21.21
N ASN A 10 11.39 4.68 -21.00
CA ASN A 10 10.61 4.05 -22.05
C ASN A 10 9.41 4.92 -22.37
N SER A 11 9.31 5.40 -23.61
CA SER A 11 8.28 6.32 -24.06
C SER A 11 6.92 5.67 -24.39
N ASN A 12 6.82 4.33 -24.33
CA ASN A 12 5.54 3.63 -24.51
C ASN A 12 4.60 3.91 -23.33
N THR A 13 3.40 4.38 -23.61
CA THR A 13 2.38 4.70 -22.60
C THR A 13 1.28 3.64 -22.49
N LYS A 14 1.29 2.62 -23.38
CA LYS A 14 0.18 1.67 -23.55
C LYS A 14 -0.17 0.93 -22.26
N ASP A 15 0.84 0.36 -21.62
CA ASP A 15 0.65 -0.48 -20.42
C ASP A 15 1.03 0.23 -19.12
N LYS A 16 1.27 1.55 -19.20
CA LYS A 16 1.65 2.33 -18.04
C LYS A 16 0.43 2.90 -17.33
N PRO A 17 0.45 2.91 -16.00
CA PRO A 17 -0.52 3.68 -15.24
C PRO A 17 -0.50 5.14 -15.66
N LYS A 18 -1.68 5.71 -15.85
CA LYS A 18 -1.86 7.10 -16.29
C LYS A 18 -2.09 8.00 -15.08
N VAL A 19 -1.33 9.06 -14.99
CA VAL A 19 -1.39 10.05 -13.91
C VAL A 19 -1.74 11.41 -14.50
N TYR A 20 -2.81 12.05 -14.03
CA TYR A 20 -3.08 13.43 -14.33
C TYR A 20 -2.47 14.35 -13.28
N PHE A 21 -1.66 15.30 -13.72
CA PHE A 21 -1.00 16.28 -12.85
C PHE A 21 -1.59 17.68 -13.06
N THR A 22 -1.94 18.34 -11.96
CA THR A 22 -2.33 19.75 -11.94
C THR A 22 -1.80 20.45 -10.70
N CYS A 23 -1.54 21.75 -10.75
CA CYS A 23 -1.06 22.56 -9.62
C CYS A 23 -1.41 24.05 -9.80
N HIS A 24 -1.07 24.89 -8.82
CA HIS A 24 -1.14 26.32 -8.99
C HIS A 24 -0.22 26.79 -10.15
N PRO A 25 -0.67 27.69 -11.07
CA PRO A 25 0.13 28.11 -12.23
C PRO A 25 1.52 28.63 -11.89
N ASP A 26 1.64 29.45 -10.84
CA ASP A 26 2.92 30.04 -10.43
C ASP A 26 3.94 29.03 -9.90
N ASP A 27 3.44 27.88 -9.40
CA ASP A 27 4.27 26.83 -8.80
C ASP A 27 4.57 25.70 -9.78
N PHE A 28 4.09 25.80 -11.03
CA PHE A 28 4.16 24.72 -12.02
C PHE A 28 5.57 24.16 -12.22
N GLN A 29 6.55 25.01 -12.49
CA GLN A 29 7.92 24.53 -12.76
C GLN A 29 8.51 23.77 -11.57
N PHE A 30 8.39 24.33 -10.37
CA PHE A 30 8.92 23.72 -9.16
C PHE A 30 8.20 22.41 -8.83
N CYS A 31 6.88 22.42 -8.79
CA CYS A 31 6.08 21.26 -8.43
C CYS A 31 6.15 20.16 -9.49
N PHE A 32 6.06 20.53 -10.78
CA PHE A 32 6.03 19.57 -11.87
C PHE A 32 7.33 18.76 -11.94
N PHE A 33 8.50 19.41 -11.97
CA PHE A 33 9.74 18.69 -12.10
C PHE A 33 10.00 17.78 -10.89
N LYS A 34 9.80 18.29 -9.66
CA LYS A 34 10.00 17.49 -8.44
C LYS A 34 9.09 16.26 -8.41
N ILE A 35 7.79 16.47 -8.55
CA ILE A 35 6.81 15.39 -8.40
C ILE A 35 6.90 14.40 -9.56
N CYS A 36 7.09 14.86 -10.80
CA CYS A 36 7.27 13.95 -11.92
C CYS A 36 8.52 13.10 -11.78
N ASP A 37 9.64 13.67 -11.32
CA ASP A 37 10.86 12.91 -11.10
C ASP A 37 10.71 11.89 -9.97
N ASP A 38 10.03 12.25 -8.88
CA ASP A 38 9.74 11.36 -7.77
C ASP A 38 8.83 10.18 -8.21
N LEU A 39 7.75 10.46 -8.95
CA LEU A 39 6.84 9.44 -9.47
C LEU A 39 7.56 8.48 -10.43
N LEU A 40 8.26 9.02 -11.43
CA LEU A 40 8.94 8.23 -12.47
C LEU A 40 10.12 7.42 -11.94
N ARG A 41 10.77 7.87 -10.85
CA ARG A 41 11.84 7.12 -10.18
C ARG A 41 11.31 5.89 -9.45
N ILE A 42 10.09 5.98 -8.89
CA ILE A 42 9.49 4.92 -8.09
C ILE A 42 8.70 3.94 -8.96
N ARG A 43 7.94 4.47 -9.92
CA ARG A 43 7.06 3.66 -10.77
C ARG A 43 7.08 4.15 -12.20
N ASP A 44 7.22 3.23 -13.14
CA ASP A 44 7.05 3.56 -14.56
C ASP A 44 5.58 3.88 -14.84
N CYS A 45 5.30 5.16 -15.14
CA CYS A 45 3.96 5.68 -15.39
C CYS A 45 3.98 6.75 -16.47
N ALA A 46 2.81 7.11 -17.00
CA ALA A 46 2.62 8.18 -17.95
C ALA A 46 1.93 9.37 -17.26
N ILE A 47 2.63 10.51 -17.17
CA ILE A 47 2.15 11.71 -16.46
C ILE A 47 1.61 12.70 -17.50
N TYR A 48 0.30 12.93 -17.47
CA TYR A 48 -0.42 13.85 -18.34
C TYR A 48 -0.63 15.20 -17.65
N TYR A 49 -0.41 16.28 -18.38
CA TYR A 49 -0.53 17.65 -17.87
C TYR A 49 -0.78 18.65 -19.00
N THR A 50 -1.28 19.83 -18.66
CA THR A 50 -1.37 20.98 -19.59
C THR A 50 -0.28 21.98 -19.23
N GLU A 51 0.39 22.56 -20.23
CA GLU A 51 1.43 23.59 -19.98
C GLU A 51 0.82 24.88 -19.47
N ASP A 52 -0.32 25.28 -20.03
CA ASP A 52 -1.01 26.50 -19.59
C ASP A 52 -2.02 26.16 -18.49
N MET A 53 -1.54 26.16 -17.25
CA MET A 53 -2.36 25.93 -16.06
C MET A 53 -3.24 27.13 -15.69
N SER A 54 -3.13 28.27 -16.40
CA SER A 54 -3.96 29.45 -16.15
C SER A 54 -5.32 29.36 -16.82
N LEU A 55 -5.44 28.54 -17.87
CA LEU A 55 -6.67 28.38 -18.65
C LEU A 55 -7.49 27.20 -18.13
N ASP A 56 -8.81 27.39 -18.04
CA ASP A 56 -9.72 26.29 -17.71
C ASP A 56 -9.88 25.33 -18.90
N ILE A 57 -10.06 24.05 -18.60
CA ILE A 57 -10.38 23.04 -19.60
C ILE A 57 -11.89 23.00 -19.78
N PRO A 58 -12.41 23.02 -21.04
CA PRO A 58 -13.85 22.83 -21.29
C PRO A 58 -14.37 21.54 -20.62
N GLU A 59 -15.61 21.55 -20.13
CA GLU A 59 -16.21 20.41 -19.41
C GLU A 59 -16.16 19.11 -20.24
N GLU A 60 -16.41 19.21 -21.55
CA GLU A 60 -16.36 18.08 -22.48
C GLU A 60 -14.97 17.45 -22.62
N ASP A 61 -13.91 18.26 -22.51
CA ASP A 61 -12.54 17.79 -22.59
C ASP A 61 -12.04 17.22 -21.25
N LYS A 62 -12.62 17.62 -20.11
CA LYS A 62 -12.24 17.10 -18.79
C LYS A 62 -12.45 15.61 -18.66
N GLU A 63 -13.52 15.08 -19.23
CA GLU A 63 -13.78 13.64 -19.24
C GLU A 63 -12.65 12.88 -19.94
N LEU A 64 -12.17 13.38 -21.07
CA LEU A 64 -11.08 12.76 -21.81
C LEU A 64 -9.71 12.98 -21.15
N ASP A 65 -9.46 14.17 -20.64
CA ASP A 65 -8.15 14.54 -20.11
C ASP A 65 -7.94 14.10 -18.66
N ILE A 66 -8.95 14.21 -17.81
CA ILE A 66 -8.85 13.91 -16.38
C ILE A 66 -9.30 12.48 -16.09
N LEU A 67 -10.54 12.13 -16.45
CA LEU A 67 -11.14 10.84 -16.09
C LEU A 67 -10.51 9.63 -16.80
N SER A 68 -9.83 9.84 -17.92
CA SER A 68 -9.08 8.78 -18.59
C SER A 68 -7.81 8.36 -17.85
N ASN A 69 -7.49 8.98 -16.71
CA ASN A 69 -6.32 8.67 -15.91
C ASN A 69 -6.66 7.82 -14.67
N ASN A 70 -5.68 7.07 -14.18
CA ASN A 70 -5.81 6.20 -13.02
C ASN A 70 -5.69 6.97 -11.69
N LEU A 71 -4.90 8.04 -11.70
CA LEU A 71 -4.54 8.82 -10.51
C LEU A 71 -4.52 10.30 -10.82
N PHE A 72 -5.09 11.12 -9.94
CA PHE A 72 -5.02 12.57 -9.97
C PHE A 72 -4.00 13.05 -8.92
N VAL A 73 -2.94 13.71 -9.34
CA VAL A 73 -1.87 14.21 -8.46
C VAL A 73 -1.92 15.72 -8.37
N ILE A 74 -1.98 16.24 -7.15
CA ILE A 74 -2.04 17.68 -6.88
C ILE A 74 -1.04 18.08 -5.79
N PRO A 75 0.07 18.76 -6.17
CA PRO A 75 0.96 19.40 -5.20
C PRO A 75 0.25 20.53 -4.45
N VAL A 76 0.31 20.46 -3.14
CA VAL A 76 -0.34 21.44 -2.25
C VAL A 76 0.68 22.46 -1.76
N THR A 77 0.45 23.72 -2.14
CA THR A 77 1.23 24.87 -1.73
C THR A 77 0.31 25.88 -1.03
N ARG A 78 0.88 26.85 -0.33
CA ARG A 78 0.09 27.97 0.26
C ARG A 78 -0.71 28.69 -0.82
N LYS A 79 -0.12 28.95 -1.98
CA LYS A 79 -0.81 29.62 -3.09
C LYS A 79 -2.01 28.82 -3.58
N LEU A 80 -1.84 27.50 -3.75
CA LEU A 80 -2.95 26.63 -4.15
C LEU A 80 -4.16 26.75 -3.21
N LEU A 81 -3.90 26.86 -1.89
CA LEU A 81 -4.96 26.91 -0.87
C LEU A 81 -5.57 28.30 -0.68
N THR A 82 -4.84 29.37 -0.98
CA THR A 82 -5.25 30.75 -0.62
C THR A 82 -5.64 31.64 -1.78
N THR A 83 -5.39 31.21 -3.01
CA THR A 83 -5.73 32.00 -4.22
C THR A 83 -6.62 31.20 -5.16
N ALA A 84 -7.52 31.87 -5.86
CA ALA A 84 -8.36 31.25 -6.89
C ALA A 84 -7.47 30.72 -8.03
N ASN A 85 -7.65 29.48 -8.40
CA ASN A 85 -6.88 28.84 -9.46
C ASN A 85 -7.65 27.68 -10.08
N ARG A 86 -7.34 27.38 -11.36
CA ARG A 86 -7.97 26.31 -12.11
C ARG A 86 -7.84 24.96 -11.42
N ALA A 87 -6.65 24.65 -10.90
CA ALA A 87 -6.37 23.34 -10.31
C ALA A 87 -7.38 22.98 -9.22
N MET A 88 -7.75 23.95 -8.35
CA MET A 88 -8.71 23.74 -7.25
C MET A 88 -10.16 23.97 -7.68
N ASP A 89 -10.41 25.05 -8.45
CA ASP A 89 -11.77 25.48 -8.71
C ASP A 89 -12.45 24.66 -9.80
N SER A 90 -11.66 24.06 -10.70
CA SER A 90 -12.12 23.28 -11.83
C SER A 90 -11.64 21.83 -11.76
N ASP A 91 -10.34 21.56 -11.96
CA ASP A 91 -9.81 20.21 -12.16
C ASP A 91 -10.03 19.31 -10.95
N TYR A 92 -9.68 19.79 -9.74
CA TYR A 92 -9.88 19.05 -8.49
C TYR A 92 -11.36 18.80 -8.20
N THR A 93 -12.19 19.86 -8.34
CA THR A 93 -13.63 19.74 -8.10
C THR A 93 -14.27 18.70 -9.02
N TYR A 94 -13.83 18.65 -10.29
CA TYR A 94 -14.29 17.65 -11.24
C TYR A 94 -13.82 16.24 -10.88
N ALA A 95 -12.54 16.07 -10.52
CA ALA A 95 -11.98 14.79 -10.10
C ALA A 95 -12.69 14.20 -8.87
N VAL A 96 -13.01 15.04 -7.87
CA VAL A 96 -13.77 14.63 -6.67
C VAL A 96 -15.18 14.16 -7.02
N LYS A 97 -15.93 14.94 -7.84
CA LYS A 97 -17.28 14.56 -8.30
C LYS A 97 -17.28 13.22 -9.03
N ALA A 98 -16.23 12.92 -9.75
CA ALA A 98 -16.07 11.68 -10.51
C ALA A 98 -15.53 10.50 -9.69
N GLY A 99 -15.26 10.67 -8.41
CA GLY A 99 -14.73 9.61 -7.55
C GLY A 99 -13.32 9.14 -7.94
N MET A 100 -12.50 10.04 -8.49
CA MET A 100 -11.12 9.70 -8.84
C MET A 100 -10.27 9.51 -7.58
N ARG A 101 -9.25 8.65 -7.68
CA ARG A 101 -8.18 8.60 -6.67
C ARG A 101 -7.35 9.86 -6.75
N ILE A 102 -7.25 10.58 -5.63
CA ILE A 102 -6.53 11.83 -5.52
C ILE A 102 -5.35 11.66 -4.59
N LEU A 103 -4.18 12.09 -5.03
CA LEU A 103 -2.96 12.15 -4.23
C LEU A 103 -2.57 13.61 -3.99
N PRO A 104 -2.94 14.19 -2.84
CA PRO A 104 -2.39 15.47 -2.42
C PRO A 104 -0.96 15.29 -1.92
N ILE A 105 -0.04 16.15 -2.37
CA ILE A 105 1.35 16.14 -1.94
C ILE A 105 1.70 17.50 -1.36
N MET A 106 1.87 17.58 -0.06
CA MET A 106 2.22 18.82 0.66
C MET A 106 3.67 19.21 0.33
N MET A 107 3.85 20.38 -0.27
CA MET A 107 5.14 20.86 -0.76
C MET A 107 5.86 21.79 0.24
N GLU A 108 5.15 22.34 1.19
CA GLU A 108 5.64 23.36 2.12
C GLU A 108 5.31 22.98 3.58
N ALA A 109 6.20 23.32 4.51
CA ALA A 109 5.95 23.19 5.93
C ALA A 109 5.03 24.31 6.44
N GLY A 110 4.25 24.01 7.50
CA GLY A 110 3.45 25.04 8.21
C GLY A 110 2.17 25.45 7.49
N ILE A 111 1.68 24.65 6.54
CA ILE A 111 0.37 24.86 5.90
C ILE A 111 -0.67 23.79 6.30
N ASP A 112 -0.32 22.91 7.25
CA ASP A 112 -1.21 21.83 7.73
C ASP A 112 -2.55 22.37 8.23
N SER A 113 -2.54 23.50 8.96
CA SER A 113 -3.77 24.14 9.45
C SER A 113 -4.63 24.74 8.33
N LEU A 114 -4.00 25.27 7.28
CA LEU A 114 -4.72 25.77 6.09
C LEU A 114 -5.32 24.62 5.29
N TYR A 115 -4.59 23.51 5.19
CA TYR A 115 -5.08 22.31 4.53
C TYR A 115 -6.31 21.74 5.25
N SER A 116 -6.22 21.52 6.56
CA SER A 116 -7.32 21.01 7.38
C SER A 116 -8.52 21.93 7.46
N ALA A 117 -8.31 23.24 7.32
CA ALA A 117 -9.39 24.22 7.28
C ALA A 117 -10.03 24.37 5.88
N SER A 118 -9.49 23.71 4.86
CA SER A 118 -10.03 23.76 3.51
C SER A 118 -11.26 22.87 3.39
N ASP A 119 -12.39 23.45 3.04
CA ASP A 119 -13.64 22.71 2.75
C ASP A 119 -13.49 21.72 1.58
N LYS A 120 -12.46 21.91 0.76
CA LYS A 120 -12.21 21.07 -0.44
C LYS A 120 -11.38 19.84 -0.13
N PHE A 121 -10.30 19.95 0.65
CA PHE A 121 -9.46 18.81 0.99
C PHE A 121 -9.95 18.05 2.23
N GLY A 122 -10.49 18.77 3.19
CA GLY A 122 -11.12 18.20 4.38
C GLY A 122 -10.24 17.16 5.08
N GLU A 123 -10.71 15.94 5.12
CA GLU A 123 -10.05 14.80 5.77
C GLU A 123 -9.13 13.99 4.85
N LEU A 124 -8.91 14.39 3.58
CA LEU A 124 -8.04 13.65 2.69
C LEU A 124 -6.62 13.57 3.25
N GLN A 125 -6.10 12.38 3.34
CA GLN A 125 -4.70 12.17 3.72
C GLN A 125 -3.76 12.65 2.62
N TYR A 126 -2.62 13.23 3.01
CA TYR A 126 -1.62 13.76 2.11
C TYR A 126 -0.22 13.20 2.41
N LEU A 127 0.64 13.23 1.42
CA LEU A 127 2.06 12.95 1.59
C LEU A 127 2.82 14.26 1.80
N LYS A 128 3.87 14.26 2.65
CA LYS A 128 4.73 15.43 2.90
C LYS A 128 6.02 15.30 2.09
N ALA A 129 6.20 16.12 1.05
CA ALA A 129 7.40 16.13 0.22
C ALA A 129 8.52 17.06 0.75
N TYR A 130 8.39 17.55 1.96
CA TYR A 130 9.37 18.39 2.64
C TYR A 130 9.85 17.70 3.93
N ASN A 131 10.91 18.19 4.49
CA ASN A 131 11.73 17.59 5.52
C ASN A 131 11.00 17.20 6.82
N TYR A 132 11.48 16.16 7.50
CA TYR A 132 10.78 15.34 8.46
C TYR A 132 11.45 15.16 9.76
N ASP A 133 10.66 14.59 10.64
CA ASP A 133 11.12 13.87 11.81
C ASP A 133 11.77 12.53 11.37
N ALA A 134 13.03 12.28 11.74
CA ALA A 134 13.76 11.06 11.43
C ALA A 134 13.12 9.78 12.02
N THR A 135 12.06 9.92 12.80
CA THR A 135 11.28 8.81 13.39
C THR A 135 10.13 8.34 12.50
N GLU A 136 9.81 9.06 11.43
CA GLU A 136 8.75 8.70 10.48
C GLU A 136 9.29 7.95 9.26
N ILE A 137 8.45 7.11 8.68
CA ILE A 137 8.70 6.48 7.36
C ILE A 137 8.93 7.60 6.34
N SER A 138 9.96 7.44 5.50
CA SER A 138 10.34 8.46 4.52
C SER A 138 9.20 8.74 3.52
N TYR A 139 9.19 9.98 2.96
CA TYR A 139 8.26 10.34 1.89
C TYR A 139 8.32 9.36 0.72
N GLU A 140 9.53 8.95 0.33
CA GLU A 140 9.75 8.02 -0.78
C GLU A 140 9.12 6.64 -0.52
N GLU A 141 9.28 6.11 0.70
CA GLU A 141 8.65 4.84 1.08
C GLU A 141 7.12 4.94 1.16
N LYS A 142 6.59 6.06 1.69
CA LYS A 142 5.14 6.31 1.71
C LYS A 142 4.58 6.42 0.29
N LEU A 143 5.26 7.15 -0.60
CA LEU A 143 4.87 7.29 -1.99
C LEU A 143 4.95 5.94 -2.73
N LYS A 144 6.00 5.16 -2.52
CA LYS A 144 6.15 3.82 -3.09
C LYS A 144 5.01 2.90 -2.70
N LYS A 145 4.71 2.79 -1.41
CA LYS A 145 3.59 1.97 -0.91
C LYS A 145 2.25 2.41 -1.49
N PHE A 146 2.03 3.72 -1.57
CA PHE A 146 0.81 4.26 -2.18
C PHE A 146 0.70 3.88 -3.65
N LEU A 147 1.74 4.06 -4.46
CA LEU A 147 1.73 3.74 -5.89
C LEU A 147 1.58 2.22 -6.13
N GLU A 148 2.19 1.38 -5.30
CA GLU A 148 2.01 -0.08 -5.35
C GLU A 148 0.55 -0.49 -5.07
N SER A 149 -0.15 0.23 -4.19
CA SER A 149 -1.56 -0.04 -3.89
C SER A 149 -2.52 0.47 -4.95
N VAL A 150 -2.15 1.53 -5.66
CA VAL A 150 -3.00 2.19 -6.67
C VAL A 150 -2.88 1.52 -8.02
N PHE A 151 -1.70 1.05 -8.41
CA PHE A 151 -1.45 0.53 -9.74
C PHE A 151 -1.37 -0.99 -9.78
N LEU A 152 -2.02 -1.58 -10.76
CA LEU A 152 -2.05 -3.03 -10.94
C LEU A 152 -0.66 -3.60 -11.26
N GLY A 153 -0.32 -4.72 -10.61
CA GLY A 153 0.87 -5.52 -10.96
C GLY A 153 0.68 -6.30 -12.28
N GLU A 154 1.78 -6.72 -12.90
CA GLU A 154 1.74 -7.46 -14.17
C GLU A 154 0.98 -8.79 -14.06
N GLU A 155 1.08 -9.49 -12.95
CA GLU A 155 0.34 -10.73 -12.73
C GLU A 155 -1.18 -10.51 -12.77
N LEU A 156 -1.67 -9.45 -12.12
CA LEU A 156 -3.09 -9.12 -12.13
C LEU A 156 -3.55 -8.63 -13.51
N LYS A 157 -2.74 -7.87 -14.24
CA LYS A 157 -3.04 -7.49 -15.62
C LYS A 157 -3.17 -8.72 -16.53
N ASN A 158 -2.28 -9.71 -16.37
CA ASN A 158 -2.34 -10.95 -17.14
C ASN A 158 -3.59 -11.77 -16.78
N ARG A 159 -4.00 -11.80 -15.51
CA ARG A 159 -5.28 -12.42 -15.12
C ARG A 159 -6.46 -11.71 -15.78
N ILE A 160 -6.47 -10.37 -15.78
CA ILE A 160 -7.52 -9.57 -16.43
C ILE A 160 -7.56 -9.87 -17.94
N ARG A 161 -6.40 -9.90 -18.60
CA ARG A 161 -6.30 -10.20 -20.04
C ARG A 161 -6.83 -11.59 -20.40
N ALA A 162 -6.62 -12.56 -19.54
CA ALA A 162 -7.10 -13.93 -19.75
C ALA A 162 -8.64 -14.06 -19.66
N GLU A 163 -9.31 -13.09 -19.06
CA GLU A 163 -10.77 -13.10 -18.89
C GLU A 163 -11.53 -12.47 -20.06
N PHE A 164 -10.86 -11.74 -20.97
CA PHE A 164 -11.55 -11.20 -22.15
C PHE A 164 -11.98 -12.29 -23.12
N ASP A 165 -13.22 -12.23 -23.57
CA ASP A 165 -13.79 -13.19 -24.52
C ASP A 165 -13.16 -13.06 -25.90
N ALA A 166 -12.76 -11.86 -26.32
CA ALA A 166 -12.15 -11.59 -27.61
C ALA A 166 -11.34 -10.30 -27.62
N TYR A 167 -10.45 -10.18 -28.61
CA TYR A 167 -9.62 -9.00 -28.84
C TYR A 167 -9.89 -8.41 -30.22
N ILE A 168 -10.17 -7.09 -30.26
CA ILE A 168 -10.29 -6.31 -31.49
C ILE A 168 -9.08 -5.38 -31.61
N PHE A 169 -8.40 -5.41 -32.75
CA PHE A 169 -7.42 -4.39 -33.11
C PHE A 169 -8.11 -3.27 -33.90
N LEU A 170 -8.21 -2.07 -33.30
CA LEU A 170 -8.82 -0.90 -33.95
C LEU A 170 -7.74 -0.03 -34.58
N SER A 171 -7.67 -0.05 -35.91
CA SER A 171 -6.73 0.72 -36.74
C SER A 171 -7.34 2.00 -37.22
N TYR A 172 -6.69 3.13 -36.96
CA TYR A 172 -7.19 4.46 -37.33
C TYR A 172 -6.07 5.50 -37.44
N ARG A 173 -6.37 6.63 -38.07
CA ARG A 173 -5.46 7.78 -38.08
C ARG A 173 -5.61 8.59 -36.81
N LYS A 174 -4.49 9.07 -36.23
CA LYS A 174 -4.49 9.87 -34.96
C LYS A 174 -5.46 11.04 -34.97
N LYS A 175 -5.69 11.64 -36.13
CA LYS A 175 -6.66 12.72 -36.30
C LYS A 175 -8.10 12.26 -36.07
N ASP A 176 -8.37 10.98 -36.23
CA ASP A 176 -9.70 10.35 -36.14
C ASP A 176 -9.98 9.69 -34.81
N ARG A 177 -9.19 10.04 -33.76
CA ARG A 177 -9.33 9.47 -32.42
C ARG A 177 -10.73 9.56 -31.84
N HIS A 178 -11.44 10.64 -32.11
CA HIS A 178 -12.81 10.82 -31.62
C HIS A 178 -13.77 9.77 -32.19
N TYR A 179 -13.59 9.37 -33.46
CA TYR A 179 -14.36 8.29 -34.08
C TYR A 179 -13.98 6.92 -33.51
N ALA A 180 -12.71 6.69 -33.21
CA ALA A 180 -12.26 5.47 -32.54
C ALA A 180 -12.92 5.33 -31.15
N ASN A 181 -12.95 6.40 -30.38
CA ASN A 181 -13.63 6.44 -29.09
C ASN A 181 -15.14 6.22 -29.21
N GLU A 182 -15.79 6.83 -30.21
CA GLU A 182 -17.21 6.62 -30.50
C GLU A 182 -17.51 5.14 -30.82
N LEU A 183 -16.70 4.53 -31.66
CA LEU A 183 -16.85 3.14 -32.05
C LEU A 183 -16.70 2.19 -30.86
N MET A 184 -15.69 2.42 -30.00
CA MET A 184 -15.50 1.65 -28.77
C MET A 184 -16.70 1.77 -27.83
N ARG A 185 -17.20 2.98 -27.61
CA ARG A 185 -18.38 3.21 -26.77
C ARG A 185 -19.61 2.49 -27.31
N LEU A 186 -19.81 2.49 -28.63
CA LEU A 186 -20.91 1.76 -29.27
C LEU A 186 -20.81 0.26 -29.04
N ILE A 187 -19.61 -0.32 -29.13
CA ILE A 187 -19.37 -1.75 -28.89
C ILE A 187 -19.59 -2.05 -27.40
N HIS A 188 -18.92 -1.36 -26.51
CA HIS A 188 -18.96 -1.63 -25.08
C HIS A 188 -20.31 -1.30 -24.41
N ASN A 189 -21.16 -0.45 -25.02
CA ASN A 189 -22.51 -0.20 -24.52
C ASN A 189 -23.49 -1.34 -24.81
N ASN A 190 -23.08 -2.34 -25.58
CA ASN A 190 -23.85 -3.56 -25.75
C ASN A 190 -23.47 -4.59 -24.68
N SER A 191 -24.46 -5.14 -23.98
CA SER A 191 -24.26 -6.12 -22.93
C SER A 191 -23.55 -7.39 -23.41
N GLU A 192 -23.72 -7.78 -24.66
CA GLU A 192 -23.10 -8.99 -25.25
C GLU A 192 -21.64 -8.77 -25.69
N CYS A 193 -21.22 -7.50 -25.84
CA CYS A 193 -19.89 -7.14 -26.31
C CYS A 193 -19.02 -6.50 -25.20
N ARG A 194 -19.48 -6.56 -23.95
CA ARG A 194 -18.82 -5.88 -22.82
C ARG A 194 -17.46 -6.47 -22.46
N ASP A 195 -17.26 -7.76 -22.72
CA ASP A 195 -16.08 -8.51 -22.30
C ASP A 195 -15.08 -8.66 -23.47
N ILE A 196 -15.12 -7.71 -24.40
CA ILE A 196 -14.22 -7.61 -25.55
C ILE A 196 -13.15 -6.56 -25.25
N ALA A 197 -11.89 -6.94 -25.36
CA ALA A 197 -10.79 -6.00 -25.36
C ALA A 197 -10.68 -5.30 -26.71
N ILE A 198 -10.58 -3.97 -26.72
CA ILE A 198 -10.34 -3.19 -27.94
C ILE A 198 -8.99 -2.51 -27.80
N TRP A 199 -8.05 -2.97 -28.59
CA TRP A 199 -6.73 -2.38 -28.64
C TRP A 199 -6.68 -1.30 -29.72
N PHE A 200 -6.20 -0.12 -29.35
CA PHE A 200 -5.93 0.99 -30.25
C PHE A 200 -4.70 1.76 -29.81
N ASP A 201 -4.04 2.40 -30.77
CA ASP A 201 -2.82 3.17 -30.51
C ASP A 201 -3.14 4.56 -29.97
N GLU A 202 -3.03 4.71 -28.67
CA GLU A 202 -3.40 5.96 -28.04
C GLU A 202 -2.30 7.02 -28.05
N PHE A 203 -1.02 6.62 -28.02
CA PHE A 203 0.10 7.56 -27.99
C PHE A 203 1.40 6.91 -28.45
N LEU A 204 1.75 7.12 -29.71
CA LEU A 204 3.06 6.77 -30.22
C LEU A 204 4.07 7.87 -29.92
N THR A 205 5.14 7.51 -29.26
CA THR A 205 6.32 8.36 -29.09
C THR A 205 7.43 7.93 -30.03
N PRO A 206 8.17 8.86 -30.64
CA PRO A 206 9.31 8.51 -31.52
C PRO A 206 10.40 7.81 -30.72
N GLY A 207 10.84 6.63 -31.13
CA GLY A 207 12.03 5.97 -30.59
C GLY A 207 11.89 4.51 -30.16
N GLU A 208 10.69 3.92 -30.10
CA GLU A 208 10.53 2.52 -29.76
C GLU A 208 10.27 1.62 -30.97
N SER A 209 10.60 0.33 -30.81
CA SER A 209 10.29 -0.74 -31.77
C SER A 209 8.78 -0.99 -31.84
N PHE A 210 8.09 0.00 -32.41
CA PHE A 210 6.65 0.00 -32.67
C PHE A 210 6.19 -1.23 -33.44
N LYS A 211 7.03 -1.74 -34.34
CA LYS A 211 6.73 -2.90 -35.17
C LYS A 211 6.52 -4.17 -34.34
N GLU A 212 7.31 -4.38 -33.30
CA GLU A 212 7.22 -5.60 -32.47
C GLU A 212 5.95 -5.61 -31.61
N ASN A 213 5.55 -4.46 -31.07
CA ASN A 213 4.35 -4.33 -30.26
C ASN A 213 3.07 -4.51 -31.10
N ILE A 214 2.98 -3.87 -32.25
CA ILE A 214 1.84 -4.03 -33.17
C ILE A 214 1.75 -5.47 -33.68
N GLN A 215 2.87 -6.08 -34.03
CA GLN A 215 2.90 -7.45 -34.51
C GLN A 215 2.32 -8.39 -33.45
N SER A 216 2.75 -8.27 -32.20
CA SER A 216 2.28 -9.11 -31.09
C SER A 216 0.76 -9.00 -30.86
N VAL A 217 0.23 -7.79 -30.92
CA VAL A 217 -1.23 -7.55 -30.71
C VAL A 217 -2.04 -8.02 -31.92
N LEU A 218 -1.58 -7.74 -33.14
CA LEU A 218 -2.21 -8.26 -34.35
C LEU A 218 -2.19 -9.78 -34.42
N ASP A 219 -1.15 -10.39 -33.85
CA ASP A 219 -1.04 -11.85 -33.79
C ASP A 219 -2.02 -12.50 -32.81
N SER A 220 -2.52 -11.76 -31.84
CA SER A 220 -3.47 -12.21 -30.81
C SER A 220 -4.92 -11.79 -31.06
N CYS A 221 -5.19 -10.85 -31.97
CA CYS A 221 -6.55 -10.37 -32.21
C CYS A 221 -7.38 -11.36 -33.05
N GLN A 222 -8.69 -11.40 -32.79
CA GLN A 222 -9.68 -12.15 -33.58
C GLN A 222 -10.29 -11.30 -34.68
N LEU A 223 -10.27 -9.98 -34.52
CA LEU A 223 -10.90 -9.04 -35.42
C LEU A 223 -10.02 -7.80 -35.62
N PHE A 224 -9.79 -7.44 -36.89
CA PHE A 224 -9.16 -6.18 -37.27
C PHE A 224 -10.21 -5.21 -37.78
N ALA A 225 -10.40 -4.11 -37.06
CA ALA A 225 -11.34 -3.04 -37.42
C ALA A 225 -10.58 -1.84 -38.02
N LEU A 226 -10.85 -1.51 -39.27
CA LEU A 226 -10.25 -0.36 -39.94
C LEU A 226 -11.22 0.80 -39.95
N LEU A 227 -10.82 1.94 -39.39
CA LEU A 227 -11.61 3.16 -39.43
C LEU A 227 -11.28 3.97 -40.67
N VAL A 228 -12.30 4.24 -41.50
CA VAL A 228 -12.18 4.88 -42.80
C VAL A 228 -12.70 6.29 -42.72
N THR A 229 -11.81 7.26 -43.02
CA THR A 229 -12.08 8.69 -43.19
C THR A 229 -11.20 9.22 -44.34
N PRO A 230 -11.39 10.44 -44.82
CA PRO A 230 -10.48 11.07 -45.77
C PRO A 230 -9.02 11.10 -45.30
N HIS A 231 -8.79 11.19 -43.98
CA HIS A 231 -7.44 11.17 -43.38
C HIS A 231 -6.71 9.84 -43.60
N LEU A 232 -7.43 8.72 -43.79
CA LEU A 232 -6.82 7.43 -44.12
C LEU A 232 -6.01 7.50 -45.42
N LEU A 233 -6.44 8.28 -46.39
CA LEU A 233 -5.81 8.45 -47.70
C LEU A 233 -4.68 9.49 -47.71
N GLU A 234 -4.51 10.25 -46.62
CA GLU A 234 -3.45 11.25 -46.53
C GLU A 234 -2.09 10.61 -46.51
N LYS A 235 -1.22 11.07 -47.45
CA LYS A 235 0.19 10.68 -47.44
C LYS A 235 0.96 11.46 -46.37
N VAL A 236 2.00 10.84 -45.84
CA VAL A 236 2.92 11.45 -44.89
C VAL A 236 4.25 11.75 -45.58
N VAL A 237 4.96 12.78 -45.13
CA VAL A 237 6.31 13.10 -45.63
C VAL A 237 7.32 12.32 -44.78
N ASP A 238 8.16 11.51 -45.45
CA ASP A 238 9.23 10.75 -44.79
C ASP A 238 10.44 11.64 -44.44
N GLU A 239 11.41 11.04 -43.80
CA GLU A 239 12.65 11.72 -43.37
C GLU A 239 13.46 12.29 -44.54
N ASN A 240 13.21 11.81 -45.78
CA ASN A 240 13.87 12.25 -47.02
C ASN A 240 13.04 13.29 -47.78
N GLY A 241 11.89 13.72 -47.21
CA GLY A 241 11.01 14.68 -47.83
C GLY A 241 10.10 14.11 -48.96
N GLN A 242 9.99 12.77 -49.05
CA GLN A 242 9.13 12.10 -50.05
C GLN A 242 7.75 11.78 -49.43
N TYR A 243 6.71 11.88 -50.29
CA TYR A 243 5.35 11.49 -49.90
C TYR A 243 5.22 9.98 -49.95
N THR A 244 4.97 9.40 -48.79
CA THR A 244 4.75 7.93 -48.60
C THR A 244 3.36 7.69 -48.05
N ASP A 245 2.90 6.44 -48.13
CA ASP A 245 1.69 6.03 -47.49
C ASP A 245 1.88 6.05 -45.94
N ASN A 246 0.84 6.40 -45.23
CA ASN A 246 0.86 6.42 -43.79
C ASN A 246 0.96 5.01 -43.20
N TYR A 247 1.25 4.92 -41.92
CA TYR A 247 1.55 3.66 -41.21
C TYR A 247 0.38 2.64 -41.26
N VAL A 248 -0.87 3.11 -41.20
CA VAL A 248 -2.05 2.24 -41.30
C VAL A 248 -2.04 1.48 -42.65
N ILE A 249 -1.79 2.21 -43.74
CA ILE A 249 -1.78 1.63 -45.09
C ILE A 249 -0.49 0.83 -45.34
N SER A 250 0.66 1.34 -44.93
CA SER A 250 1.96 0.74 -45.25
C SER A 250 2.31 -0.45 -44.36
N THR A 251 1.72 -0.57 -43.20
CA THR A 251 2.13 -1.58 -42.19
C THR A 251 0.95 -2.35 -41.60
N GLU A 252 -0.02 -1.68 -40.95
CA GLU A 252 -1.07 -2.35 -40.19
C GLU A 252 -2.00 -3.17 -41.08
N LEU A 253 -2.52 -2.58 -42.13
CA LEU A 253 -3.43 -3.25 -43.07
C LEU A 253 -2.78 -4.43 -43.80
N PRO A 254 -1.53 -4.35 -44.32
CA PRO A 254 -0.82 -5.51 -44.88
C PRO A 254 -0.60 -6.64 -43.87
N LEU A 255 -0.25 -6.32 -42.62
CA LEU A 255 -0.10 -7.34 -41.56
C LEU A 255 -1.44 -7.99 -41.21
N ALA A 256 -2.51 -7.22 -41.11
CA ALA A 256 -3.85 -7.77 -40.88
C ALA A 256 -4.27 -8.73 -42.00
N ARG A 257 -3.99 -8.38 -43.26
CA ARG A 257 -4.27 -9.26 -44.41
C ARG A 257 -3.46 -10.55 -44.39
N LYS A 258 -2.19 -10.45 -43.98
CA LYS A 258 -1.37 -11.61 -43.76
C LYS A 258 -1.97 -12.52 -42.69
N ASN A 259 -2.36 -11.95 -41.55
CA ASN A 259 -2.99 -12.70 -40.45
C ASN A 259 -4.37 -13.27 -40.85
N LYS A 260 -5.13 -12.59 -41.70
CA LYS A 260 -6.36 -13.15 -42.28
C LYS A 260 -6.07 -14.40 -43.06
N ALA A 261 -5.04 -14.40 -43.92
CA ALA A 261 -4.68 -15.54 -44.74
C ALA A 261 -4.08 -16.71 -43.93
N GLU A 262 -3.27 -16.41 -42.88
CA GLU A 262 -2.54 -17.44 -42.13
C GLU A 262 -3.31 -17.95 -40.90
N LYS A 263 -4.11 -17.08 -40.23
CA LYS A 263 -4.73 -17.36 -38.93
C LYS A 263 -6.26 -17.22 -38.92
N GLY A 264 -6.85 -16.73 -40.03
CA GLY A 264 -8.30 -16.54 -40.12
C GLY A 264 -8.84 -15.35 -39.39
N VAL A 265 -8.01 -14.33 -39.10
CA VAL A 265 -8.45 -13.05 -38.49
C VAL A 265 -9.43 -12.37 -39.42
N ASP A 266 -10.61 -11.98 -38.92
CA ASP A 266 -11.57 -11.24 -39.71
C ASP A 266 -11.15 -9.76 -39.84
N ILE A 267 -11.39 -9.18 -41.01
CA ILE A 267 -11.13 -7.76 -41.28
C ILE A 267 -12.45 -7.11 -41.67
N PHE A 268 -12.82 -6.04 -41.01
CA PHE A 268 -13.92 -5.18 -41.44
C PHE A 268 -13.51 -3.72 -41.38
N ALA A 269 -14.13 -2.92 -42.23
CA ALA A 269 -13.92 -1.49 -42.31
C ALA A 269 -15.19 -0.73 -41.89
N VAL A 270 -15.01 0.42 -41.25
CA VAL A 270 -16.09 1.31 -40.83
C VAL A 270 -15.83 2.69 -41.43
N GLU A 271 -16.68 3.11 -42.35
CA GLU A 271 -16.63 4.47 -42.93
C GLU A 271 -17.33 5.44 -41.96
N MET A 272 -16.53 6.28 -41.31
CA MET A 272 -17.04 7.32 -40.41
C MET A 272 -17.33 8.63 -41.14
N GLU A 273 -16.56 8.93 -42.20
CA GLU A 273 -16.78 10.06 -43.10
C GLU A 273 -16.72 9.62 -44.57
N PRO A 274 -17.52 10.23 -45.45
CA PRO A 274 -17.49 9.91 -46.88
C PRO A 274 -16.09 10.04 -47.47
N THR A 275 -15.55 8.92 -47.98
CA THR A 275 -14.17 8.82 -48.46
C THR A 275 -14.15 8.41 -49.94
N ASP A 276 -13.08 8.76 -50.65
CA ASP A 276 -12.94 8.44 -52.10
C ASP A 276 -13.01 6.93 -52.34
N ARG A 277 -14.07 6.51 -53.03
CA ARG A 277 -14.39 5.10 -53.31
C ARG A 277 -13.43 4.45 -54.29
N GLU A 278 -12.90 5.20 -55.24
CA GLU A 278 -11.92 4.66 -56.20
C GLU A 278 -10.61 4.38 -55.50
N ALA A 279 -10.18 5.30 -54.64
CA ALA A 279 -8.97 5.10 -53.83
C ALA A 279 -9.11 3.93 -52.84
N LEU A 280 -10.27 3.77 -52.18
CA LEU A 280 -10.53 2.62 -51.30
C LEU A 280 -10.54 1.31 -52.05
N ALA A 281 -11.16 1.27 -53.25
CA ALA A 281 -11.18 0.07 -54.10
C ALA A 281 -9.77 -0.31 -54.58
N ALA A 282 -8.93 0.68 -54.88
CA ALA A 282 -7.53 0.45 -55.26
C ALA A 282 -6.73 -0.18 -54.11
N MET A 283 -7.17 0.03 -52.86
CA MET A 283 -6.61 -0.60 -51.66
C MET A 283 -7.36 -1.88 -51.28
N GLU A 284 -8.20 -2.43 -52.15
CA GLU A 284 -9.03 -3.62 -51.89
C GLU A 284 -9.95 -3.48 -50.66
N ILE A 285 -10.34 -2.26 -50.28
CA ILE A 285 -11.32 -1.95 -49.24
C ILE A 285 -12.66 -1.74 -49.92
N VAL A 286 -13.35 -2.85 -50.23
CA VAL A 286 -14.59 -2.84 -51.00
C VAL A 286 -15.84 -3.05 -50.15
N ASP A 287 -15.69 -3.73 -49.02
CA ASP A 287 -16.73 -3.98 -48.03
C ASP A 287 -16.51 -3.13 -46.78
N TYR A 288 -17.41 -2.23 -46.49
CA TYR A 288 -17.41 -1.41 -45.29
C TYR A 288 -18.80 -1.11 -44.77
N ILE A 289 -18.90 -0.84 -43.49
CA ILE A 289 -20.12 -0.42 -42.83
C ILE A 289 -20.09 1.11 -42.78
N ASN A 290 -21.12 1.77 -43.31
CA ASN A 290 -21.19 3.24 -43.30
C ASN A 290 -21.89 3.72 -42.02
N SER A 291 -21.24 4.61 -41.25
CA SER A 291 -21.78 5.16 -40.01
C SER A 291 -23.06 5.98 -40.18
N SER A 292 -23.31 6.52 -41.40
CA SER A 292 -24.52 7.26 -41.72
C SER A 292 -25.74 6.36 -42.00
N ASP A 293 -25.56 5.06 -42.14
CA ASP A 293 -26.64 4.12 -42.39
C ASP A 293 -27.51 3.90 -41.16
N GLN A 294 -28.83 3.84 -41.30
CA GLN A 294 -29.74 3.52 -40.18
C GLN A 294 -29.47 2.15 -39.55
N SER A 295 -28.90 1.22 -40.30
CA SER A 295 -28.53 -0.12 -39.87
C SER A 295 -27.10 -0.20 -39.29
N PHE A 296 -26.38 0.91 -39.22
CA PHE A 296 -24.97 0.93 -38.80
C PHE A 296 -24.72 0.16 -37.50
N ARG A 297 -25.43 0.56 -36.45
CA ARG A 297 -25.27 -0.05 -35.12
C ARG A 297 -25.55 -1.56 -35.12
N THR A 298 -26.60 -2.00 -35.80
CA THR A 298 -26.95 -3.42 -35.86
C THR A 298 -25.87 -4.21 -36.62
N ARG A 299 -25.43 -3.73 -37.79
CA ARG A 299 -24.40 -4.39 -38.61
C ARG A 299 -23.06 -4.44 -37.88
N LEU A 300 -22.68 -3.37 -37.19
CA LEU A 300 -21.47 -3.33 -36.34
C LEU A 300 -21.51 -4.41 -35.27
N LEU A 301 -22.61 -4.44 -34.50
CA LEU A 301 -22.76 -5.39 -33.42
C LEU A 301 -22.88 -6.83 -33.94
N ASP A 302 -23.49 -7.08 -35.06
CA ASP A 302 -23.54 -8.40 -35.71
C ASP A 302 -22.14 -8.91 -36.08
N VAL A 303 -21.25 -8.04 -36.55
CA VAL A 303 -19.85 -8.42 -36.84
C VAL A 303 -19.10 -8.72 -35.57
N VAL A 304 -19.21 -7.86 -34.55
CA VAL A 304 -18.48 -7.97 -33.31
C VAL A 304 -18.98 -9.18 -32.48
N SER A 305 -20.28 -9.45 -32.45
CA SER A 305 -20.83 -10.58 -31.67
C SER A 305 -20.41 -11.96 -32.20
N ARG A 306 -19.98 -12.06 -33.47
CA ARG A 306 -19.49 -13.34 -34.03
C ARG A 306 -18.19 -13.83 -33.39
N ILE A 307 -17.39 -12.94 -32.83
CA ILE A 307 -16.13 -13.30 -32.18
C ILE A 307 -16.27 -13.59 -30.69
N VAL A 308 -17.45 -13.33 -30.09
CA VAL A 308 -17.72 -13.60 -28.67
C VAL A 308 -18.00 -15.09 -28.49
N ASN A 309 -17.18 -15.76 -27.70
CA ASN A 309 -17.21 -17.21 -27.51
C ASN A 309 -18.08 -17.73 -26.37
N SER A 310 -18.98 -16.98 -25.80
CA SER A 310 -19.82 -17.28 -24.63
C SER A 310 -19.41 -16.54 -23.33
N SER A 311 -20.37 -15.85 -22.76
CA SER A 311 -20.19 -15.09 -21.53
C SER A 311 -19.89 -16.00 -20.33
N ASN A 312 -18.70 -15.91 -19.82
CA ASN A 312 -18.31 -16.51 -18.56
C ASN A 312 -18.81 -15.59 -17.42
N ASN A 313 -20.01 -15.83 -16.92
CA ASN A 313 -20.64 -15.00 -15.86
C ASN A 313 -20.26 -15.43 -14.44
N THR A 314 -19.00 -15.75 -14.19
CA THR A 314 -18.55 -16.04 -12.83
C THR A 314 -18.32 -14.75 -12.03
N PRO A 315 -18.49 -14.73 -10.70
CA PRO A 315 -18.19 -13.54 -9.91
C PRO A 315 -16.77 -13.04 -10.05
N VAL A 316 -15.80 -13.95 -10.23
CA VAL A 316 -14.38 -13.61 -10.47
C VAL A 316 -14.19 -12.95 -11.83
N HIS A 317 -14.87 -13.46 -12.87
CA HIS A 317 -14.88 -12.84 -14.19
C HIS A 317 -15.39 -11.40 -14.14
N ASN A 318 -16.58 -11.17 -13.53
CA ASN A 318 -17.13 -9.82 -13.38
C ASN A 318 -16.19 -8.89 -12.61
N TYR A 319 -15.49 -9.39 -11.59
CA TYR A 319 -14.49 -8.63 -10.86
C TYR A 319 -13.30 -8.22 -11.74
N LEU A 320 -12.73 -9.15 -12.51
CA LEU A 320 -11.56 -8.89 -13.35
C LEU A 320 -11.90 -7.97 -14.53
N ILE A 321 -13.04 -8.16 -15.20
CA ILE A 321 -13.52 -7.23 -16.22
C ILE A 321 -13.89 -5.86 -15.62
N GLY A 322 -14.46 -5.84 -14.42
CA GLY A 322 -14.70 -4.59 -13.68
C GLY A 322 -13.41 -3.83 -13.41
N LEU A 323 -12.34 -4.51 -13.02
CA LEU A 323 -11.00 -3.92 -12.88
C LEU A 323 -10.44 -3.43 -14.22
N ALA A 324 -10.66 -4.17 -15.32
CA ALA A 324 -10.25 -3.73 -16.65
C ALA A 324 -10.84 -2.33 -16.96
N TYR A 325 -12.13 -2.15 -16.73
CA TYR A 325 -12.80 -0.86 -16.95
C TYR A 325 -12.39 0.24 -15.96
N LEU A 326 -12.05 -0.10 -14.71
CA LEU A 326 -11.57 0.90 -13.75
C LEU A 326 -10.17 1.41 -14.08
N GLU A 327 -9.30 0.49 -14.47
CA GLU A 327 -7.86 0.75 -14.61
C GLU A 327 -7.42 0.95 -16.07
N GLY A 328 -8.33 0.70 -17.04
CA GLY A 328 -8.05 0.87 -18.46
C GLY A 328 -7.14 -0.21 -19.06
N VAL A 329 -7.29 -1.47 -18.60
CA VAL A 329 -6.53 -2.60 -19.13
C VAL A 329 -7.21 -3.11 -20.39
N ASP A 330 -6.64 -2.80 -21.54
CA ASP A 330 -7.10 -3.18 -22.88
C ASP A 330 -8.55 -2.75 -23.22
N VAL A 331 -9.10 -1.80 -22.43
CA VAL A 331 -10.39 -1.12 -22.65
C VAL A 331 -10.29 0.36 -22.27
N GLU A 332 -11.19 1.19 -22.78
CA GLU A 332 -11.31 2.59 -22.33
C GLU A 332 -11.77 2.61 -20.86
N ILE A 333 -11.18 3.51 -20.05
CA ILE A 333 -11.60 3.66 -18.65
C ILE A 333 -13.07 4.07 -18.60
N ASN A 334 -13.88 3.23 -17.96
CA ASN A 334 -15.29 3.49 -17.69
C ASN A 334 -15.58 3.14 -16.22
N ARG A 335 -15.44 4.14 -15.34
CA ARG A 335 -15.57 3.96 -13.90
C ARG A 335 -16.95 3.47 -13.47
N HIS A 336 -17.99 4.00 -14.11
CA HIS A 336 -19.37 3.60 -13.77
C HIS A 336 -19.57 2.10 -14.02
N ARG A 337 -19.20 1.63 -15.21
CA ARG A 337 -19.31 0.22 -15.56
C ARG A 337 -18.40 -0.67 -14.72
N GLY A 338 -17.15 -0.24 -14.51
CA GLY A 338 -16.22 -0.98 -13.66
C GLY A 338 -16.78 -1.18 -12.26
N MET A 339 -17.36 -0.12 -11.68
CA MET A 339 -18.00 -0.18 -10.37
C MET A 339 -19.23 -1.09 -10.34
N GLU A 340 -20.10 -1.04 -11.36
CA GLU A 340 -21.26 -1.93 -11.46
C GLU A 340 -20.83 -3.40 -11.45
N LEU A 341 -19.85 -3.77 -12.27
CA LEU A 341 -19.36 -5.14 -12.36
C LEU A 341 -18.68 -5.62 -11.06
N ILE A 342 -17.90 -4.75 -10.41
CA ILE A 342 -17.28 -5.08 -9.12
C ILE A 342 -18.34 -5.23 -8.03
N LEU A 343 -19.36 -4.36 -8.02
CA LEU A 343 -20.46 -4.46 -7.07
C LEU A 343 -21.26 -5.75 -7.26
N ASP A 344 -21.55 -6.13 -8.50
CA ASP A 344 -22.22 -7.39 -8.84
C ASP A 344 -21.38 -8.60 -8.38
N ALA A 345 -20.08 -8.57 -8.62
CA ALA A 345 -19.16 -9.59 -8.15
C ALA A 345 -19.11 -9.66 -6.61
N ALA A 346 -19.06 -8.51 -5.94
CA ALA A 346 -19.07 -8.43 -4.48
C ALA A 346 -20.39 -8.93 -3.88
N ASN A 347 -21.53 -8.65 -4.54
CA ASN A 347 -22.82 -9.18 -4.13
C ASN A 347 -22.96 -10.68 -4.35
N SER A 348 -22.19 -11.22 -5.28
CA SER A 348 -22.09 -12.66 -5.58
C SER A 348 -20.98 -13.38 -4.81
N ASP A 349 -20.56 -12.85 -3.66
CA ASP A 349 -19.59 -13.42 -2.74
C ASP A 349 -18.17 -13.59 -3.32
N CYS A 350 -17.73 -12.74 -4.27
CA CYS A 350 -16.32 -12.66 -4.69
C CYS A 350 -15.51 -11.88 -3.65
N MET A 351 -14.60 -12.55 -2.95
CA MET A 351 -13.86 -11.94 -1.84
C MET A 351 -13.00 -10.76 -2.28
N GLU A 352 -12.28 -10.89 -3.40
CA GLU A 352 -11.45 -9.81 -3.96
C GLU A 352 -12.29 -8.58 -4.34
N ALA A 353 -13.50 -8.81 -4.87
CA ALA A 353 -14.42 -7.72 -5.20
C ALA A 353 -14.95 -7.02 -3.95
N ILE A 354 -15.26 -7.76 -2.89
CA ILE A 354 -15.72 -7.21 -1.61
C ILE A 354 -14.61 -6.34 -0.99
N ILE A 355 -13.36 -6.81 -0.99
CA ILE A 355 -12.21 -6.05 -0.50
C ILE A 355 -12.03 -4.77 -1.34
N LYS A 356 -12.13 -4.88 -2.66
CA LYS A 356 -12.03 -3.71 -3.55
C LYS A 356 -13.12 -2.67 -3.28
N MET A 357 -14.36 -3.10 -3.00
CA MET A 357 -15.43 -2.19 -2.57
C MET A 357 -15.09 -1.48 -1.27
N ALA A 358 -14.58 -2.21 -0.27
CA ALA A 358 -14.12 -1.62 0.98
C ALA A 358 -13.01 -0.58 0.77
N ASP A 359 -12.03 -0.87 -0.10
CA ASP A 359 -10.92 0.05 -0.39
C ASP A 359 -11.35 1.31 -1.11
N MET A 360 -12.41 1.24 -1.90
CA MET A 360 -12.96 2.38 -2.64
C MET A 360 -13.96 3.19 -1.82
N CYS A 361 -14.41 2.68 -0.68
CA CYS A 361 -15.38 3.33 0.17
C CYS A 361 -14.71 4.42 1.02
N ASN A 362 -15.24 5.64 0.98
CA ASN A 362 -14.76 6.76 1.80
C ASN A 362 -15.43 6.80 3.17
N ASP A 363 -16.64 6.26 3.30
CA ASP A 363 -17.35 6.17 4.55
C ASP A 363 -16.79 5.03 5.41
N LYS A 364 -16.42 5.35 6.66
CA LYS A 364 -15.79 4.39 7.57
C LYS A 364 -16.74 3.26 8.01
N ASP A 365 -17.99 3.58 8.21
CA ASP A 365 -18.98 2.59 8.68
C ASP A 365 -19.34 1.63 7.54
N GLU A 366 -19.54 2.14 6.33
CA GLU A 366 -19.76 1.32 5.14
C GLU A 366 -18.54 0.44 4.83
N LYS A 367 -17.31 0.99 4.96
CA LYS A 367 -16.06 0.23 4.81
C LYS A 367 -15.98 -0.95 5.78
N VAL A 368 -16.38 -0.74 7.04
CA VAL A 368 -16.42 -1.79 8.06
C VAL A 368 -17.41 -2.88 7.66
N GLU A 369 -18.60 -2.53 7.14
CA GLU A 369 -19.59 -3.53 6.69
C GLU A 369 -19.06 -4.38 5.52
N TRP A 370 -18.37 -3.78 4.55
CA TRP A 370 -17.72 -4.52 3.47
C TRP A 370 -16.65 -5.49 4.01
N PHE A 371 -15.81 -5.05 4.93
CA PHE A 371 -14.81 -5.93 5.54
C PHE A 371 -15.42 -7.05 6.35
N ARG A 372 -16.50 -6.82 7.09
CA ARG A 372 -17.26 -7.88 7.79
C ARG A 372 -17.78 -8.93 6.80
N LYS A 373 -18.36 -8.47 5.69
CA LYS A 373 -18.80 -9.37 4.62
C LYS A 373 -17.65 -10.19 4.05
N ALA A 374 -16.50 -9.55 3.78
CA ALA A 374 -15.32 -10.25 3.27
C ALA A 374 -14.82 -11.35 4.22
N VAL A 375 -14.80 -11.09 5.53
CA VAL A 375 -14.39 -12.10 6.52
C VAL A 375 -15.36 -13.28 6.53
N LEU A 376 -16.67 -13.03 6.47
CA LEU A 376 -17.68 -14.12 6.45
C LEU A 376 -17.57 -14.99 5.19
N VAL A 377 -17.37 -14.36 4.03
CA VAL A 377 -17.15 -15.06 2.75
C VAL A 377 -15.85 -15.84 2.79
N GLY A 378 -14.76 -15.22 3.25
CA GLY A 378 -13.46 -15.85 3.39
C GLY A 378 -13.48 -17.06 4.35
N GLU A 379 -14.19 -16.98 5.48
CA GLU A 379 -14.35 -18.09 6.39
C GLU A 379 -15.08 -19.28 5.73
N LYS A 380 -16.16 -19.01 4.99
CA LYS A 380 -16.91 -20.01 4.24
C LYS A 380 -16.03 -20.67 3.16
N GLU A 381 -15.29 -19.87 2.41
CA GLU A 381 -14.37 -20.34 1.38
C GLU A 381 -13.21 -21.14 1.98
N PHE A 382 -12.59 -20.66 3.05
CA PHE A 382 -11.49 -21.36 3.72
C PHE A 382 -11.95 -22.72 4.26
N ARG A 383 -13.14 -22.81 4.84
CA ARG A 383 -13.69 -24.08 5.31
C ARG A 383 -13.89 -25.10 4.18
N ALA A 384 -14.25 -24.63 2.98
CA ALA A 384 -14.46 -25.46 1.80
C ALA A 384 -13.15 -25.90 1.13
N THR A 385 -12.20 -24.96 0.96
CA THR A 385 -11.01 -25.14 0.12
C THR A 385 -9.72 -25.39 0.91
N ARG A 386 -9.66 -24.93 2.18
CA ARG A 386 -8.44 -24.88 3.00
C ARG A 386 -7.31 -24.08 2.34
N ASN A 387 -7.67 -23.07 1.54
CA ASN A 387 -6.72 -22.25 0.82
C ASN A 387 -5.99 -21.28 1.76
N TYR A 388 -4.66 -21.31 1.72
CA TYR A 388 -3.80 -20.41 2.46
C TYR A 388 -3.98 -18.94 2.06
N GLN A 389 -4.16 -18.65 0.76
CA GLN A 389 -4.33 -17.28 0.28
C GLN A 389 -5.58 -16.61 0.87
N THR A 390 -6.70 -17.35 0.92
CA THR A 390 -7.94 -16.87 1.57
C THR A 390 -7.69 -16.50 3.02
N LEU A 391 -6.95 -17.34 3.76
CA LEU A 391 -6.61 -17.06 5.15
C LEU A 391 -5.76 -15.79 5.31
N THR A 392 -4.76 -15.60 4.44
CA THR A 392 -3.92 -14.39 4.44
C THR A 392 -4.75 -13.13 4.18
N MET A 393 -5.64 -13.16 3.19
CA MET A 393 -6.54 -12.06 2.88
C MET A 393 -7.45 -11.71 4.08
N MET A 394 -7.94 -12.71 4.79
CA MET A 394 -8.74 -12.49 6.00
C MET A 394 -7.93 -11.80 7.12
N PHE A 395 -6.65 -12.13 7.29
CA PHE A 395 -5.79 -11.45 8.26
C PHE A 395 -5.54 -9.99 7.89
N ASP A 396 -5.29 -9.71 6.60
CA ASP A 396 -5.10 -8.33 6.12
C ASP A 396 -6.35 -7.47 6.36
N ILE A 397 -7.54 -8.05 6.15
CA ILE A 397 -8.81 -7.38 6.44
C ILE A 397 -8.98 -7.09 7.92
N LEU A 398 -8.65 -8.04 8.79
CA LEU A 398 -8.73 -7.82 10.24
C LEU A 398 -7.78 -6.73 10.70
N PHE A 399 -6.59 -6.66 10.10
CA PHE A 399 -5.65 -5.58 10.39
C PHE A 399 -6.24 -4.21 10.02
N GLN A 400 -6.87 -4.10 8.85
CA GLN A 400 -7.53 -2.86 8.42
C GLN A 400 -8.74 -2.51 9.28
N LEU A 401 -9.57 -3.50 9.66
CA LEU A 401 -10.67 -3.31 10.61
C LEU A 401 -10.17 -2.78 11.95
N PHE A 402 -9.07 -3.33 12.44
CA PHE A 402 -8.44 -2.87 13.65
C PHE A 402 -8.01 -1.40 13.54
N ASP A 403 -7.35 -1.02 12.44
CA ASP A 403 -6.87 0.36 12.21
C ASP A 403 -8.04 1.35 12.19
N ILE A 404 -9.15 1.01 11.53
CA ILE A 404 -10.35 1.86 11.48
C ILE A 404 -10.99 1.99 12.87
N GLN A 405 -11.06 0.90 13.63
CA GLN A 405 -11.71 0.84 14.95
C GLN A 405 -10.76 1.18 16.11
N MET A 406 -9.52 1.54 15.83
CA MET A 406 -8.48 1.78 16.84
C MET A 406 -8.89 2.78 17.93
N HIS A 407 -9.78 3.70 17.61
CA HIS A 407 -10.29 4.72 18.53
C HIS A 407 -11.62 4.36 19.21
N HIS A 408 -12.20 3.21 18.89
CA HIS A 408 -13.44 2.73 19.51
C HIS A 408 -13.15 1.77 20.67
N LYS A 409 -13.94 1.86 21.74
CA LYS A 409 -13.75 1.05 22.95
C LYS A 409 -14.03 -0.45 22.73
N VAL A 410 -14.91 -0.78 21.79
CA VAL A 410 -15.33 -2.16 21.49
C VAL A 410 -14.72 -2.61 20.17
N TRP A 411 -13.96 -3.70 20.19
CA TRP A 411 -13.44 -4.33 18.99
C TRP A 411 -14.11 -5.68 18.74
N GLU A 412 -14.91 -5.73 17.68
CA GLU A 412 -15.74 -6.89 17.34
C GLU A 412 -14.94 -8.01 16.62
N GLY A 413 -13.71 -7.74 16.19
CA GLY A 413 -12.87 -8.70 15.45
C GLY A 413 -12.18 -9.77 16.30
N LYS A 414 -12.33 -9.76 17.65
CA LYS A 414 -11.65 -10.71 18.56
C LYS A 414 -11.95 -12.16 18.22
N ASP A 415 -13.22 -12.52 18.13
CA ASP A 415 -13.64 -13.91 17.88
C ASP A 415 -13.19 -14.41 16.51
N LEU A 416 -13.16 -13.53 15.52
CA LEU A 416 -12.67 -13.85 14.19
C LEU A 416 -11.17 -14.09 14.19
N PHE A 417 -10.41 -13.26 14.89
CA PHE A 417 -8.97 -13.45 15.03
C PHE A 417 -8.63 -14.78 15.74
N LEU A 418 -9.30 -15.08 16.85
CA LEU A 418 -9.08 -16.34 17.56
C LEU A 418 -9.37 -17.55 16.67
N ARG A 419 -10.45 -17.50 15.89
CA ARG A 419 -10.77 -18.55 14.90
C ARG A 419 -9.72 -18.67 13.80
N MET A 420 -9.13 -17.55 13.36
CA MET A 420 -8.05 -17.58 12.35
C MET A 420 -6.77 -18.19 12.90
N VAL A 421 -6.42 -17.91 14.15
CA VAL A 421 -5.30 -18.58 14.83
C VAL A 421 -5.53 -20.09 14.88
N GLU A 422 -6.76 -20.54 15.13
CA GLU A 422 -7.12 -21.96 15.08
C GLU A 422 -7.01 -22.54 13.66
N PHE A 423 -7.46 -21.82 12.64
CA PHE A 423 -7.33 -22.25 11.25
C PHE A 423 -5.86 -22.34 10.81
N ASP A 424 -5.03 -21.38 11.21
CA ASP A 424 -3.60 -21.41 10.95
C ASP A 424 -2.94 -22.61 11.66
N ALA A 425 -3.29 -22.88 12.91
CA ALA A 425 -2.83 -24.07 13.62
C ALA A 425 -3.22 -25.36 12.89
N TYR A 426 -4.46 -25.44 12.40
CA TYR A 426 -4.94 -26.56 11.58
C TYR A 426 -4.14 -26.71 10.29
N MET A 427 -3.86 -25.65 9.55
CA MET A 427 -3.06 -25.64 8.34
C MET A 427 -1.65 -26.21 8.61
N LEU A 428 -1.04 -25.81 9.73
CA LEU A 428 0.26 -26.26 10.11
C LEU A 428 0.29 -27.75 10.48
N GLU A 429 -0.61 -28.18 11.36
CA GLU A 429 -0.70 -29.57 11.82
C GLU A 429 -0.92 -30.54 10.66
N ASN A 430 -1.71 -30.14 9.66
CA ASN A 430 -2.03 -30.95 8.49
C ASN A 430 -1.06 -30.74 7.32
N LYS A 431 0.01 -29.95 7.49
CA LYS A 431 1.04 -29.65 6.46
C LYS A 431 0.45 -29.10 5.15
N LEU A 432 -0.57 -28.26 5.25
CA LEU A 432 -1.29 -27.71 4.10
C LEU A 432 -0.63 -26.47 3.50
N TYR A 433 0.39 -25.91 4.13
CA TYR A 433 1.17 -24.82 3.56
C TYR A 433 1.97 -25.29 2.35
N GLN A 434 1.97 -24.47 1.30
CA GLN A 434 2.69 -24.78 0.05
C GLN A 434 4.21 -24.62 0.23
N THR A 435 4.64 -23.61 0.96
CA THR A 435 6.05 -23.33 1.26
C THR A 435 6.27 -23.00 2.74
N PRO A 436 7.48 -23.21 3.28
CA PRO A 436 7.83 -22.76 4.64
C PRO A 436 7.72 -21.24 4.83
N ASP A 437 7.91 -20.46 3.74
CA ASP A 437 7.81 -19.00 3.79
C ASP A 437 6.37 -18.51 3.93
N ASP A 438 5.40 -19.23 3.43
CA ASP A 438 3.99 -18.91 3.60
C ASP A 438 3.57 -18.99 5.07
N ALA A 439 4.01 -20.04 5.78
CA ALA A 439 3.76 -20.17 7.21
C ALA A 439 4.42 -19.04 8.02
N LYS A 440 5.60 -18.56 7.59
CA LYS A 440 6.27 -17.41 8.24
C LYS A 440 5.53 -16.11 8.03
N LYS A 441 5.08 -15.83 6.80
CA LYS A 441 4.31 -14.61 6.49
C LYS A 441 3.03 -14.52 7.30
N LEU A 442 2.30 -15.61 7.41
CA LEU A 442 1.08 -15.66 8.20
C LEU A 442 1.35 -15.47 9.70
N CYS A 443 2.39 -16.12 10.23
CA CYS A 443 2.80 -15.93 11.61
C CYS A 443 3.18 -14.47 11.88
N ALA A 444 3.87 -13.81 10.95
CA ALA A 444 4.21 -12.40 11.05
C ALA A 444 2.98 -11.49 11.04
N ALA A 445 1.98 -11.76 10.19
CA ALA A 445 0.72 -11.02 10.15
C ALA A 445 -0.05 -11.16 11.47
N CYS A 446 -0.18 -12.37 12.00
CA CYS A 446 -0.79 -12.61 13.32
C CYS A 446 -0.06 -11.87 14.44
N ALA A 447 1.26 -11.87 14.41
CA ALA A 447 2.10 -11.21 15.40
C ALA A 447 1.89 -9.69 15.40
N ASN A 448 1.88 -9.08 14.23
CA ASN A 448 1.62 -7.66 14.07
C ASN A 448 0.23 -7.26 14.59
N LEU A 449 -0.79 -8.00 14.22
CA LEU A 449 -2.15 -7.74 14.66
C LEU A 449 -2.25 -7.80 16.19
N PHE A 450 -1.64 -8.81 16.79
CA PHE A 450 -1.61 -8.97 18.23
C PHE A 450 -0.92 -7.80 18.94
N ARG A 451 0.25 -7.39 18.48
CA ARG A 451 0.99 -6.24 19.02
C ARG A 451 0.16 -4.97 19.00
N HIS A 452 -0.48 -4.68 17.86
CA HIS A 452 -1.32 -3.49 17.73
C HIS A 452 -2.50 -3.54 18.70
N ARG A 453 -3.15 -4.69 18.86
CA ARG A 453 -4.26 -4.85 19.82
C ARG A 453 -3.79 -4.67 21.24
N ALA A 454 -2.68 -5.30 21.64
CA ALA A 454 -2.11 -5.16 22.97
C ALA A 454 -1.80 -3.69 23.30
N LYS A 455 -1.18 -2.98 22.38
CA LYS A 455 -0.89 -1.54 22.52
C LYS A 455 -2.18 -0.70 22.66
N HIS A 456 -3.21 -1.02 21.91
CA HIS A 456 -4.49 -0.32 21.95
C HIS A 456 -5.21 -0.52 23.29
N ILE A 457 -5.23 -1.74 23.83
CA ILE A 457 -5.83 -2.03 25.14
C ILE A 457 -5.15 -1.21 26.25
N VAL A 458 -3.83 -1.07 26.20
CA VAL A 458 -3.07 -0.23 27.19
C VAL A 458 -3.48 1.25 27.10
N LEU A 459 -3.81 1.75 25.90
CA LEU A 459 -4.11 3.17 25.69
C LEU A 459 -5.54 3.56 26.01
N ILE A 460 -6.53 2.69 25.76
CA ILE A 460 -7.97 3.04 25.73
C ILE A 460 -8.80 2.18 26.72
N GLY A 461 -8.23 1.11 27.26
CA GLY A 461 -8.93 0.01 27.93
C GLY A 461 -9.96 0.39 29.00
N ASP A 462 -11.10 -0.27 28.97
CA ASP A 462 -12.05 -0.39 30.06
C ASP A 462 -11.66 -1.65 30.89
N GLU A 463 -11.63 -1.52 32.23
CA GLU A 463 -10.83 -2.38 33.11
C GLU A 463 -11.14 -3.89 33.08
N ALA A 464 -12.39 -4.29 32.99
CA ALA A 464 -12.77 -5.70 33.13
C ALA A 464 -12.69 -6.51 31.82
N GLU A 465 -13.15 -5.94 30.72
CA GLU A 465 -13.10 -6.59 29.38
C GLU A 465 -11.68 -6.63 28.84
N SER A 466 -10.88 -5.60 29.13
CA SER A 466 -9.51 -5.48 28.68
C SER A 466 -8.58 -6.58 29.23
N LYS A 467 -8.80 -7.02 30.47
CA LYS A 467 -7.98 -8.07 31.08
C LYS A 467 -8.23 -9.44 30.47
N ALA A 468 -9.49 -9.83 30.32
CA ALA A 468 -9.87 -11.09 29.68
C ALA A 468 -9.39 -11.15 28.24
N ASP A 469 -9.50 -10.02 27.52
CA ASP A 469 -9.01 -9.87 26.17
C ASP A 469 -7.49 -10.08 26.09
N PHE A 470 -6.71 -9.49 26.98
CA PHE A 470 -5.26 -9.72 27.01
C PHE A 470 -4.88 -11.17 27.27
N GLU A 471 -5.55 -11.82 28.20
CA GLU A 471 -5.26 -13.21 28.57
C GLU A 471 -5.55 -14.17 27.41
N ASP A 472 -6.67 -14.00 26.72
CA ASP A 472 -7.04 -14.80 25.55
C ASP A 472 -6.08 -14.59 24.39
N TRP A 473 -5.74 -13.34 24.09
CA TRP A 473 -4.80 -12.98 23.04
C TRP A 473 -3.39 -13.47 23.34
N LEU A 474 -2.95 -13.30 24.58
CA LEU A 474 -1.64 -13.77 25.00
C LEU A 474 -1.53 -15.29 24.89
N THR A 475 -2.57 -16.03 25.28
CA THR A 475 -2.62 -17.49 25.14
C THR A 475 -2.54 -17.93 23.67
N ALA A 476 -3.28 -17.27 22.78
CA ALA A 476 -3.23 -17.55 21.34
C ALA A 476 -1.83 -17.26 20.78
N TYR A 477 -1.21 -16.19 21.23
CA TYR A 477 0.10 -15.78 20.77
C TYR A 477 1.25 -16.65 21.31
N GLU A 478 1.16 -17.11 22.56
CA GLU A 478 2.08 -18.10 23.11
C GLU A 478 2.09 -19.38 22.24
N LYS A 479 0.92 -19.85 21.78
CA LYS A 479 0.82 -20.98 20.84
C LYS A 479 1.53 -20.72 19.52
N LEU A 480 1.36 -19.52 18.92
CA LEU A 480 2.05 -19.11 17.70
C LEU A 480 3.57 -19.05 17.88
N SER A 481 4.06 -18.53 19.00
CA SER A 481 5.49 -18.38 19.29
C SER A 481 6.23 -19.71 19.47
N MET A 482 5.52 -20.79 19.78
CA MET A 482 6.10 -22.13 19.89
C MET A 482 6.63 -22.68 18.55
N ARG A 483 6.31 -22.03 17.43
CA ARG A 483 6.77 -22.40 16.08
C ARG A 483 8.23 -22.09 15.79
N ASP A 484 9.02 -21.70 16.78
CA ASP A 484 10.46 -21.39 16.65
C ASP A 484 10.81 -20.30 15.64
N GLN A 485 9.95 -19.32 15.46
CA GLN A 485 10.19 -18.18 14.59
C GLN A 485 10.63 -16.95 15.37
N ASN A 486 11.76 -16.37 14.98
CA ASN A 486 12.41 -15.27 15.68
C ASN A 486 11.51 -14.04 15.79
N PHE A 487 10.76 -13.74 14.73
CA PHE A 487 9.84 -12.62 14.69
C PHE A 487 8.69 -12.79 15.68
N ALA A 488 8.05 -13.94 15.72
CA ALA A 488 6.96 -14.22 16.65
C ALA A 488 7.36 -14.09 18.12
N LYS A 489 8.58 -14.48 18.46
CA LYS A 489 9.09 -14.34 19.81
C LYS A 489 9.35 -12.90 20.22
N GLY A 490 9.86 -12.07 19.30
CA GLY A 490 10.02 -10.63 19.52
C GLY A 490 8.70 -9.95 19.84
N GLU A 491 7.69 -10.22 19.01
CA GLU A 491 6.35 -9.68 19.22
C GLU A 491 5.69 -10.20 20.50
N LEU A 492 5.90 -11.48 20.87
CA LEU A 492 5.44 -12.02 22.14
C LEU A 492 6.08 -11.28 23.33
N ALA A 493 7.36 -11.00 23.24
CA ALA A 493 8.06 -10.26 24.30
C ALA A 493 7.51 -8.84 24.47
N LEU A 494 7.23 -8.14 23.35
CA LEU A 494 6.57 -6.82 23.36
C LEU A 494 5.13 -6.91 23.91
N ALA A 495 4.41 -7.98 23.59
CA ALA A 495 3.08 -8.21 24.14
C ALA A 495 3.10 -8.43 25.67
N TYR A 496 4.08 -9.20 26.17
CA TYR A 496 4.30 -9.31 27.61
C TYR A 496 4.58 -7.96 28.25
N GLN A 497 5.42 -7.13 27.64
CA GLN A 497 5.70 -5.77 28.12
C GLN A 497 4.42 -4.93 28.23
N HIS A 498 3.62 -4.85 27.17
CA HIS A 498 2.37 -4.09 27.21
C HIS A 498 1.37 -4.63 28.24
N TYR A 499 1.30 -5.94 28.40
CA TYR A 499 0.42 -6.52 29.42
C TYR A 499 0.90 -6.22 30.84
N ILE A 500 2.22 -6.22 31.08
CA ILE A 500 2.79 -5.80 32.37
C ILE A 500 2.43 -4.33 32.65
N GLU A 501 2.61 -3.43 31.68
CA GLU A 501 2.26 -2.02 31.81
C GLU A 501 0.77 -1.81 32.16
N PHE A 502 -0.10 -2.59 31.54
CA PHE A 502 -1.54 -2.61 31.86
C PHE A 502 -1.79 -3.08 33.29
N LEU A 503 -1.20 -4.22 33.69
CA LEU A 503 -1.36 -4.78 35.03
C LEU A 503 -0.78 -3.88 36.14
N GLU A 504 0.32 -3.15 35.86
CA GLU A 504 0.88 -2.16 36.76
C GLU A 504 -0.09 -0.99 36.99
N LYS A 505 -0.75 -0.49 35.96
CA LYS A 505 -1.80 0.55 36.08
C LYS A 505 -2.98 0.09 36.92
N GLU A 506 -3.37 -1.18 36.77
CA GLU A 506 -4.46 -1.83 37.50
C GLU A 506 -4.06 -2.33 38.90
N ASN A 507 -2.82 -2.06 39.36
CA ASN A 507 -2.28 -2.54 40.61
C ASN A 507 -2.31 -4.07 40.81
N GLN A 508 -2.29 -4.85 39.70
CA GLN A 508 -2.31 -6.32 39.69
C GLN A 508 -0.87 -6.88 39.84
N THR A 509 -0.21 -6.55 40.93
CA THR A 509 1.24 -6.80 41.15
C THR A 509 1.64 -8.25 41.01
N GLU A 510 0.84 -9.20 41.50
CA GLU A 510 1.18 -10.63 41.52
C GLU A 510 1.16 -11.22 40.09
N ILE A 511 0.16 -10.87 39.29
CA ILE A 511 0.06 -11.30 37.88
C ILE A 511 1.16 -10.64 37.06
N SER A 512 1.38 -9.33 37.27
CA SER A 512 2.46 -8.57 36.62
C SER A 512 3.83 -9.22 36.85
N LEU A 513 4.12 -9.65 38.08
CA LEU A 513 5.36 -10.36 38.40
C LEU A 513 5.48 -11.70 37.64
N GLY A 514 4.38 -12.44 37.51
CA GLY A 514 4.35 -13.69 36.73
C GLY A 514 4.69 -13.48 35.25
N ILE A 515 4.11 -12.47 34.64
CA ILE A 515 4.39 -12.12 33.22
C ILE A 515 5.79 -11.53 33.04
N ALA A 516 6.27 -10.68 33.99
CA ALA A 516 7.62 -10.14 33.93
C ALA A 516 8.70 -11.25 34.02
N ASN A 517 8.44 -12.29 34.79
CA ASN A 517 9.31 -13.48 34.80
C ASN A 517 9.31 -14.22 33.45
N LYS A 518 8.14 -14.38 32.79
CA LYS A 518 8.05 -14.96 31.44
C LYS A 518 8.85 -14.13 30.42
N LEU A 519 8.70 -12.81 30.45
CA LEU A 519 9.46 -11.88 29.61
C LEU A 519 10.96 -12.04 29.80
N THR A 520 11.42 -12.04 31.08
CA THR A 520 12.83 -12.15 31.42
C THR A 520 13.41 -13.48 30.94
N GLN A 521 12.70 -14.60 31.13
CA GLN A 521 13.15 -15.92 30.68
C GLN A 521 13.25 -16.00 29.14
N LEU A 522 12.25 -15.47 28.43
CA LEU A 522 12.24 -15.41 26.98
C LEU A 522 13.40 -14.56 26.48
N ALA A 523 13.54 -13.33 26.99
CA ALA A 523 14.59 -12.40 26.59
C ALA A 523 16.00 -12.95 26.87
N LEU A 524 16.21 -13.60 28.02
CA LEU A 524 17.49 -14.25 28.36
C LEU A 524 17.82 -15.37 27.37
N LYS A 525 16.86 -16.23 27.06
CA LYS A 525 17.04 -17.34 26.11
C LYS A 525 17.43 -16.84 24.71
N GLU A 526 16.71 -15.85 24.21
CA GLU A 526 16.97 -15.32 22.88
C GLU A 526 18.24 -14.43 22.86
N ALA A 527 18.54 -13.66 23.90
CA ALA A 527 19.82 -12.95 24.01
C ALA A 527 21.03 -13.88 23.96
N VAL A 528 20.95 -15.07 24.61
CA VAL A 528 22.00 -16.08 24.49
C VAL A 528 22.10 -16.63 23.06
N ARG A 529 20.97 -16.84 22.39
CA ARG A 529 20.91 -17.37 21.02
C ARG A 529 21.51 -16.40 20.00
N TYR A 530 21.21 -15.11 20.13
CA TYR A 530 21.65 -14.05 19.20
C TYR A 530 22.92 -13.34 19.64
N LYS A 531 23.63 -13.90 20.63
CA LYS A 531 24.84 -13.28 21.15
C LYS A 531 25.87 -13.05 20.04
N VAL A 532 26.19 -11.78 19.79
CA VAL A 532 27.25 -11.37 18.87
C VAL A 532 28.42 -10.75 19.60
N ARG A 533 29.60 -10.83 18.99
CA ARG A 533 30.79 -10.11 19.47
C ARG A 533 30.78 -8.76 18.75
N LEU A 534 30.86 -7.68 19.54
CA LEU A 534 30.97 -6.35 18.96
C LEU A 534 32.40 -6.12 18.43
N ASP A 535 32.52 -5.86 17.15
CA ASP A 535 33.80 -5.54 16.51
C ASP A 535 34.19 -4.08 16.73
N GLU A 536 33.20 -3.20 16.94
CA GLU A 536 33.37 -1.77 17.15
C GLU A 536 32.39 -1.22 18.22
N ASP A 537 32.48 0.06 18.52
CA ASP A 537 31.57 0.78 19.41
C ASP A 537 30.41 1.37 18.58
N TYR A 538 29.19 0.94 18.85
CA TYR A 538 27.98 1.37 18.17
C TYR A 538 27.17 2.41 18.95
N SER A 539 27.63 2.85 20.12
CA SER A 539 26.85 3.70 21.05
C SER A 539 26.38 5.01 20.43
N GLU A 540 27.18 5.61 19.54
CA GLU A 540 26.87 6.88 18.87
C GLU A 540 26.07 6.71 17.57
N ARG A 541 25.87 5.48 17.10
CA ARG A 541 25.15 5.21 15.85
C ARG A 541 23.64 5.25 16.04
N PHE A 542 22.92 5.59 14.98
CA PHE A 542 21.48 5.37 14.95
C PHE A 542 21.18 3.88 14.96
N TYR A 543 20.11 3.49 15.66
CA TYR A 543 19.71 2.09 15.82
C TYR A 543 19.56 1.34 14.48
N PHE A 544 19.05 2.00 13.46
CA PHE A 544 18.85 1.42 12.13
C PHE A 544 20.12 1.38 11.24
N ASP A 545 21.18 2.10 11.61
CA ASP A 545 22.45 2.12 10.89
C ASP A 545 23.43 1.04 11.38
N VAL A 546 22.98 0.17 12.25
CA VAL A 546 23.75 -0.91 12.86
C VAL A 546 23.41 -2.23 12.17
N PRO A 547 24.37 -3.17 12.00
CA PRO A 547 24.08 -4.49 11.44
C PRO A 547 22.92 -5.21 12.13
N ASP A 548 22.09 -5.91 11.34
CA ASP A 548 20.87 -6.56 11.83
C ASP A 548 21.13 -7.52 13.01
N GLU A 549 22.22 -8.23 12.99
CA GLU A 549 22.61 -9.14 14.06
C GLU A 549 22.87 -8.42 15.39
N VAL A 550 23.58 -7.30 15.33
CA VAL A 550 23.86 -6.46 16.51
C VAL A 550 22.57 -5.81 16.99
N ARG A 551 21.71 -5.33 16.08
CA ARG A 551 20.40 -4.75 16.40
C ARG A 551 19.49 -5.76 17.09
N THR A 552 19.39 -6.97 16.53
CA THR A 552 18.58 -8.05 17.11
C THR A 552 19.07 -8.42 18.50
N TYR A 553 20.39 -8.51 18.70
CA TYR A 553 20.95 -8.81 20.01
C TYR A 553 20.69 -7.67 21.02
N THR A 554 20.88 -6.41 20.60
CA THR A 554 20.58 -5.23 21.44
C THR A 554 19.11 -5.21 21.87
N PHE A 555 18.19 -5.48 20.97
CA PHE A 555 16.76 -5.57 21.25
C PHE A 555 16.45 -6.58 22.39
N TRP A 556 17.05 -7.78 22.35
CA TRP A 556 16.83 -8.78 23.39
C TRP A 556 17.46 -8.38 24.73
N LEU A 557 18.57 -7.66 24.71
CA LEU A 557 19.19 -7.13 25.93
C LEU A 557 18.36 -6.01 26.56
N GLU A 558 17.78 -5.12 25.75
CA GLU A 558 16.85 -4.09 26.24
C GLU A 558 15.61 -4.72 26.87
N LEU A 559 15.01 -5.75 26.25
CA LEU A 559 13.87 -6.48 26.80
C LEU A 559 14.22 -7.24 28.09
N LEU A 560 15.42 -7.78 28.17
CA LEU A 560 15.92 -8.43 29.39
C LEU A 560 16.05 -7.42 30.54
N PHE A 561 16.55 -6.24 30.25
CA PHE A 561 16.61 -5.14 31.21
C PHE A 561 15.21 -4.72 31.69
N LEU A 562 14.28 -4.54 30.77
CA LEU A 562 12.88 -4.22 31.08
C LEU A 562 12.22 -5.28 31.96
N GLY A 563 12.44 -6.55 31.67
CA GLY A 563 11.95 -7.65 32.49
C GLY A 563 12.45 -7.54 33.97
N TYR A 564 13.74 -7.30 34.16
CA TYR A 564 14.28 -7.07 35.51
C TYR A 564 13.71 -5.79 36.17
N LEU A 565 13.48 -4.72 35.41
CA LEU A 565 12.92 -3.48 35.91
C LEU A 565 11.49 -3.70 36.46
N HIS A 566 10.65 -4.40 35.70
CA HIS A 566 9.29 -4.74 36.15
C HIS A 566 9.27 -5.69 37.35
N ILE A 567 10.15 -6.69 37.37
CA ILE A 567 10.31 -7.57 38.55
C ILE A 567 10.70 -6.75 39.78
N ALA A 568 11.67 -5.83 39.64
CA ALA A 568 12.12 -4.98 40.74
C ALA A 568 11.01 -4.06 41.27
N LYS A 569 10.14 -3.53 40.38
CA LYS A 569 8.97 -2.77 40.78
C LYS A 569 7.94 -3.61 41.53
N ALA A 570 7.65 -4.82 41.03
CA ALA A 570 6.66 -5.72 41.61
C ALA A 570 7.13 -6.29 42.97
N CYS A 571 8.45 -6.40 43.22
CA CYS A 571 9.03 -6.99 44.42
C CYS A 571 9.33 -5.99 45.52
N GLU A 572 8.47 -4.99 45.76
CA GLU A 572 8.73 -4.00 46.84
C GLU A 572 8.92 -4.60 48.21
N LYS A 573 8.22 -5.66 48.56
CA LYS A 573 8.29 -6.34 49.85
C LYS A 573 9.46 -7.33 49.95
N ASN A 574 10.07 -7.77 48.85
CA ASN A 574 11.21 -8.68 48.85
C ASN A 574 12.49 -7.94 48.46
N ARG A 575 13.07 -7.28 49.46
CA ARG A 575 14.25 -6.44 49.32
C ARG A 575 15.42 -7.17 48.62
N LYS A 576 15.72 -8.38 49.01
CA LYS A 576 16.81 -9.18 48.43
C LYS A 576 16.63 -9.40 46.94
N TYR A 577 15.43 -9.80 46.53
CA TYR A 577 15.13 -10.06 45.14
C TYR A 577 15.15 -8.79 44.31
N LYS A 578 14.63 -7.68 44.85
CA LYS A 578 14.73 -6.34 44.24
C LYS A 578 16.19 -5.94 44.00
N LEU A 579 17.06 -6.09 45.01
CA LEU A 579 18.49 -5.79 44.89
C LEU A 579 19.19 -6.63 43.81
N LEU A 580 18.85 -7.92 43.72
CA LEU A 580 19.39 -8.81 42.70
C LEU A 580 19.00 -8.34 41.27
N CYS A 581 17.75 -7.92 41.07
CA CYS A 581 17.32 -7.38 39.80
C CYS A 581 18.05 -6.07 39.45
N LEU A 582 18.19 -5.15 40.43
CA LEU A 582 18.93 -3.91 40.23
C LEU A 582 20.39 -4.17 39.85
N ARG A 583 21.02 -5.14 40.50
CA ARG A 583 22.39 -5.57 40.19
C ARG A 583 22.53 -6.11 38.77
N ARG A 584 21.59 -6.94 38.32
CA ARG A 584 21.55 -7.46 36.94
C ARG A 584 21.37 -6.36 35.93
N MET A 585 20.55 -5.38 36.22
CA MET A 585 20.38 -4.23 35.34
C MET A 585 21.64 -3.37 35.21
N LEU A 586 22.38 -3.16 36.33
CA LEU A 586 23.66 -2.44 36.30
C LEU A 586 24.73 -3.20 35.49
N GLU A 587 24.77 -4.53 35.57
CA GLU A 587 25.66 -5.38 34.76
C GLU A 587 25.31 -5.25 33.26
N LEU A 588 24.02 -5.29 32.92
CA LEU A 588 23.56 -5.13 31.55
C LEU A 588 23.87 -3.74 30.99
N LEU A 589 23.77 -2.68 31.80
CA LEU A 589 24.10 -1.32 31.34
C LEU A 589 25.57 -1.19 30.99
N GLU A 590 26.48 -1.75 31.77
CA GLU A 590 27.90 -1.70 31.45
C GLU A 590 28.20 -2.37 30.12
N TYR A 591 27.50 -3.46 29.82
CA TYR A 591 27.59 -4.13 28.53
C TYR A 591 26.97 -3.32 27.41
N LEU A 592 25.76 -2.79 27.61
CA LEU A 592 24.99 -2.05 26.61
C LEU A 592 25.60 -0.69 26.20
N ARG A 593 26.56 -0.17 26.96
CA ARG A 593 27.24 1.09 26.65
C ARG A 593 27.90 1.16 25.29
N ARG A 594 28.26 0.01 24.70
CA ARG A 594 28.82 -0.11 23.36
C ARG A 594 27.79 -0.42 22.27
N HIS A 595 26.52 -0.57 22.64
CA HIS A 595 25.43 -0.87 21.72
C HIS A 595 24.67 0.38 21.30
N ALA A 596 24.09 0.34 20.10
CA ALA A 596 23.14 1.35 19.62
C ALA A 596 21.76 1.11 20.25
N VAL A 597 21.59 1.48 21.52
CA VAL A 597 20.30 1.32 22.21
C VAL A 597 19.22 2.22 21.62
N THR A 598 17.94 1.84 21.83
CA THR A 598 16.81 2.68 21.42
C THR A 598 16.71 3.92 22.31
N TYR A 599 16.15 4.99 21.77
CA TYR A 599 16.00 6.24 22.51
C TYR A 599 15.04 6.08 23.71
N SER A 600 13.96 5.31 23.56
CA SER A 600 12.99 4.99 24.61
C SER A 600 13.64 4.30 25.81
N PHE A 601 14.66 3.51 25.58
CA PHE A 601 15.39 2.79 26.63
C PHE A 601 16.09 3.72 27.62
N CYS A 602 16.45 4.95 27.24
CA CYS A 602 17.02 5.92 28.17
C CYS A 602 16.07 6.26 29.34
N GLY A 603 14.75 6.28 29.07
CA GLY A 603 13.74 6.46 30.13
C GLY A 603 13.74 5.33 31.15
N ASP A 604 13.98 4.08 30.70
CA ASP A 604 14.05 2.92 31.57
C ASP A 604 15.33 2.88 32.42
N ILE A 605 16.44 3.36 31.85
CA ILE A 605 17.67 3.59 32.59
C ILE A 605 17.47 4.62 33.71
N ALA A 606 16.76 5.73 33.41
CA ALA A 606 16.42 6.73 34.44
C ALA A 606 15.59 6.11 35.57
N ASN A 607 14.64 5.22 35.24
CA ASN A 607 13.85 4.51 36.25
C ASN A 607 14.69 3.61 37.17
N LEU A 608 15.69 2.90 36.60
CA LEU A 608 16.66 2.15 37.44
C LEU A 608 17.35 3.03 38.45
N TYR A 609 17.90 4.18 38.01
CA TYR A 609 18.63 5.08 38.93
C TYR A 609 17.71 5.77 39.94
N ARG A 610 16.45 6.06 39.60
CA ARG A 610 15.44 6.52 40.59
C ARG A 610 15.17 5.49 41.65
N MET A 611 15.03 4.23 41.27
CA MET A 611 14.82 3.14 42.24
C MET A 611 16.04 2.95 43.14
N LEU A 612 17.25 3.00 42.59
CA LEU A 612 18.50 2.95 43.37
C LEU A 612 18.62 4.15 44.31
N GLY A 613 18.33 5.34 43.83
CA GLY A 613 18.38 6.57 44.64
C GLY A 613 17.49 6.49 45.87
N ARG A 614 16.21 6.09 45.69
CA ARG A 614 15.26 5.89 46.81
C ARG A 614 15.77 4.82 47.82
N LEU A 615 16.21 3.70 47.32
CA LEU A 615 16.66 2.59 48.17
C LEU A 615 17.91 2.97 48.97
N LEU A 616 18.84 3.72 48.39
CA LEU A 616 20.04 4.23 49.09
C LEU A 616 19.69 5.33 50.08
N GLU A 617 18.68 6.13 49.83
CA GLU A 617 18.14 7.15 50.73
C GLU A 617 17.51 6.48 51.97
N ASP A 618 16.67 5.47 51.76
CA ASP A 618 16.07 4.67 52.84
C ASP A 618 17.12 4.01 53.73
N GLU A 619 18.30 3.73 53.21
CA GLU A 619 19.47 3.18 53.93
C GLU A 619 20.38 4.25 54.57
N GLY A 620 20.01 5.51 54.49
CA GLY A 620 20.81 6.62 54.97
C GLY A 620 22.12 6.88 54.21
N LYS A 621 22.26 6.30 53.00
CA LYS A 621 23.46 6.45 52.15
C LYS A 621 23.32 7.67 51.22
N VAL A 622 23.16 8.84 51.84
CA VAL A 622 22.78 10.12 51.18
C VAL A 622 23.69 10.47 50.00
N THR A 623 25.02 10.32 50.14
CA THR A 623 25.95 10.67 49.07
C THR A 623 25.75 9.80 47.80
N LEU A 624 25.53 8.51 47.99
CA LEU A 624 25.31 7.57 46.89
C LEU A 624 23.91 7.74 46.29
N SER A 625 22.89 8.07 47.09
CA SER A 625 21.58 8.42 46.63
C SER A 625 21.64 9.68 45.71
N GLN A 626 22.38 10.72 46.12
CA GLN A 626 22.59 11.91 45.29
C GLN A 626 23.30 11.60 43.96
N LYS A 627 24.29 10.68 43.96
CA LYS A 627 24.94 10.23 42.71
C LYS A 627 23.95 9.52 41.80
N ALA A 628 23.08 8.67 42.33
CA ALA A 628 22.05 8.00 41.54
C ALA A 628 21.08 9.01 40.91
N TYR A 629 20.60 9.98 41.67
CA TYR A 629 19.73 11.05 41.13
C TYR A 629 20.47 11.97 40.16
N ALA A 630 21.76 12.22 40.32
CA ALA A 630 22.55 12.96 39.33
C ALA A 630 22.58 12.24 37.97
N ASN A 631 22.63 10.91 37.96
CA ASN A 631 22.51 10.12 36.72
C ASN A 631 21.12 10.25 36.10
N VAL A 632 20.03 10.33 36.89
CA VAL A 632 18.69 10.60 36.40
C VAL A 632 18.65 11.95 35.69
N ASN A 633 19.13 13.00 36.35
CA ASN A 633 19.14 14.36 35.80
C ASN A 633 19.93 14.42 34.47
N LEU A 634 21.10 13.77 34.43
CA LEU A 634 21.94 13.70 33.24
C LEU A 634 21.21 13.06 32.03
N ILE A 635 20.48 11.97 32.28
CA ILE A 635 19.69 11.29 31.25
C ILE A 635 18.52 12.18 30.79
N GLU A 636 17.78 12.74 31.75
CA GLU A 636 16.61 13.59 31.47
C GLU A 636 16.97 14.88 30.74
N GLU A 637 18.11 15.51 31.05
CA GLU A 637 18.64 16.66 30.32
C GLU A 637 18.98 16.33 28.85
N GLY A 638 19.38 15.09 28.56
CA GLY A 638 19.64 14.62 27.21
C GLY A 638 18.39 14.32 26.38
N MET A 639 17.28 13.98 27.05
CA MET A 639 16.06 13.53 26.36
C MET A 639 15.45 14.58 25.43
N PRO A 640 15.30 15.86 25.78
CA PRO A 640 14.74 16.88 24.86
C PRO A 640 15.59 17.07 23.61
N MET A 641 16.90 16.83 23.71
CA MET A 641 17.86 16.96 22.58
C MET A 641 18.02 15.64 21.81
N ARG A 642 17.22 14.63 22.10
CA ARG A 642 17.34 13.25 21.56
C ARG A 642 18.73 12.66 21.73
N LYS A 643 19.42 13.00 22.80
CA LYS A 643 20.76 12.51 23.09
C LYS A 643 20.68 11.23 23.92
N LYS A 644 21.25 10.14 23.42
CA LYS A 644 21.32 8.88 24.13
C LYS A 644 22.40 8.95 25.20
N ILE A 645 22.04 8.84 26.46
CA ILE A 645 22.98 8.90 27.58
C ILE A 645 22.86 7.64 28.41
N ILE A 646 23.93 6.84 28.42
CA ILE A 646 24.11 5.73 29.35
C ILE A 646 25.19 6.14 30.36
N PRO A 647 24.83 6.34 31.63
CA PRO A 647 25.79 6.75 32.65
C PRO A 647 27.00 5.80 32.75
N LYS A 648 28.17 6.35 33.11
CA LYS A 648 29.39 5.56 33.29
C LYS A 648 29.25 4.63 34.49
N PHE A 649 29.94 3.49 34.42
CA PHE A 649 30.06 2.55 35.51
C PHE A 649 30.56 3.25 36.77
N ASP A 650 29.84 3.08 37.89
CA ASP A 650 30.24 3.56 39.21
C ASP A 650 30.56 2.35 40.09
N ALA A 651 31.87 2.12 40.31
CA ALA A 651 32.33 1.00 41.09
C ALA A 651 31.88 1.04 42.56
N GLU A 652 31.75 2.24 43.14
CA GLU A 652 31.31 2.42 44.52
C GLU A 652 29.81 2.10 44.66
N LEU A 653 28.99 2.55 43.70
CA LEU A 653 27.58 2.22 43.68
C LEU A 653 27.34 0.70 43.54
N ASN A 654 28.04 0.07 42.59
CA ASN A 654 27.93 -1.37 42.38
C ASN A 654 28.39 -2.19 43.59
N ALA A 655 29.53 -1.86 44.19
CA ALA A 655 30.05 -2.52 45.40
C ALA A 655 29.08 -2.34 46.57
N THR A 656 28.42 -1.19 46.66
CA THR A 656 27.43 -0.96 47.70
C THR A 656 26.19 -1.82 47.51
N VAL A 657 25.69 -1.96 46.30
CA VAL A 657 24.56 -2.87 45.99
C VAL A 657 24.94 -4.32 46.32
N ASP A 658 26.16 -4.78 45.97
CA ASP A 658 26.66 -6.11 46.30
C ASP A 658 26.72 -6.35 47.82
N LYS A 659 27.19 -5.36 48.58
CA LYS A 659 27.20 -5.40 50.04
C LYS A 659 25.77 -5.49 50.61
N MET A 660 24.85 -4.69 50.11
CA MET A 660 23.43 -4.70 50.53
C MET A 660 22.76 -6.08 50.23
N ILE A 661 23.13 -6.75 49.14
CA ILE A 661 22.68 -8.11 48.84
C ILE A 661 23.18 -9.08 49.89
N GLN A 662 24.47 -9.01 50.24
CA GLN A 662 25.07 -9.87 51.27
C GLN A 662 24.45 -9.65 52.66
N GLU A 663 24.17 -8.41 53.03
CA GLU A 663 23.53 -8.04 54.30
C GLU A 663 22.03 -8.41 54.34
N SER A 664 21.41 -8.76 53.21
CA SER A 664 20.01 -9.17 53.11
C SER A 664 19.81 -10.69 53.22
N VAL A 665 20.88 -11.45 53.49
CA VAL A 665 20.87 -12.87 53.81
C VAL A 665 20.70 -13.06 55.30
#